data_33c5a70c0a6cfe1b93ee2bd3b1153d75
#
_entry.id   33c5a70c0a6cfe1b93ee2bd3b1153d75
#
_cell.length_a   1.000
_cell.length_b   1.000
_cell.length_c   1.000
_cell.angle_alpha   90.00
_cell.angle_beta   90.00
_cell.angle_gamma   90.00
#
_symmetry.space_group_name_H-M   'P 1'
#
loop_
_entity.id
_entity.type
_entity.pdbx_description
1 polymer ?
#
loop_
_entity_poly.entity_id
_entity_poly.type
_entity_poly.pdbx_seq_one_letter_code
_entity_poly.pdbx_strand_id
1 'polypeptide(L)'
;MDKHNIISIIAQKHAQKAVIRHFLDEGSELFGTSVLSFDNFITESLKLPSNIDYFWHVVDVILKHKTEFKVLYKSLNHPSAVDEIIQFIREMAEENIDIDALPSQSSKDKELKLLIERIDPTSYPKYKSLQAFMKQSNFDNIKLVPYIQGYAEHKRIEHMLENGAKLLELPQIPNQYQAYYAKNPRMEAYGVVQMIAQSKTSYDKTLIVCLDSEIIEPLTNYLKQLEIPYTYTSSKPLLQVRQFIDCLEFAIKPSLDNLVRILKSSLIQDPNILQILKYIEIAHPSLDAFTQPFNHLSNTLYENDIWDKRSIRQLLEIEAKSEQLRPSLLSLLELKPETDIQILVKQVYACFAQYCTDASALNLIRTNLQNHLPHLNTLNQVPYLIHQLEQIQDTESSEQGIQIVGLQDAMIPFMEQTFIMGCTQKNYPQYPVHRGFFDEDYFNNCIQDDPSQRYQWYISQLEQSFELANAVTFTYSVGNYEGKGASLSFEIEDFLKRKAIDHFESLPLQEAEVSVDRDFKLDPELSKQLFFKDTDLFGSVSSFESFFRCPYQYYLKAGLKLYVQKPFEIDNSLMGTIAHAVFEHSVRKAHKEYANFGQRHLDELVDPLFNDLKKLYPSQVSKIDTIHVRAKELLSESLNLFDQIEHATDYEPMDVEVEFKQTLELDANKRVQLKGFIDRVDQRDAYVRIIDYKSSSKTLSAKSVLSGNKLQLPTYAYFGSNIFNKEVSGIYYASFGQKNTISIKPSTYAKTKGLTLFTDDDHQSDYIESRQWEGYTFDDVENQDEQARFIKGFKRKGDKVETKTVQFELLRQALYELYAQLYDELSCGNIAKDCVEGACEYCDYKAICQFKGEAKKERNRTSIVSLNEGAQNEAES
;
A
#
# COMPACT_ATOMS: atom_id res chain seq x y z
N MET A 1 -40.65 -2.43 49.85
CA MET A 1 -39.86 -3.55 49.28
C MET A 1 -38.51 -3.51 49.94
N ASP A 2 -38.23 -4.49 50.75
CA ASP A 2 -37.03 -4.54 51.57
C ASP A 2 -35.79 -4.61 50.69
N LYS A 3 -34.85 -3.72 50.94
CA LYS A 3 -33.57 -3.61 50.23
C LYS A 3 -32.60 -4.81 50.44
N HIS A 4 -33.10 -5.87 51.10
CA HIS A 4 -32.24 -6.92 51.65
C HIS A 4 -32.06 -8.16 50.82
N ASN A 5 -32.61 -8.27 49.60
CA ASN A 5 -32.53 -9.48 48.77
C ASN A 5 -32.11 -9.26 47.31
N ILE A 6 -31.38 -8.20 46.98
CA ILE A 6 -30.82 -8.05 45.65
C ILE A 6 -29.51 -8.85 45.61
N ILE A 7 -29.48 -9.89 44.78
CA ILE A 7 -28.23 -10.63 44.49
C ILE A 7 -27.47 -9.88 43.40
N SER A 8 -26.24 -9.51 43.67
CA SER A 8 -25.33 -8.91 42.66
C SER A 8 -24.41 -9.99 42.10
N ILE A 9 -24.46 -10.18 40.80
CA ILE A 9 -23.51 -11.03 40.09
C ILE A 9 -22.47 -10.14 39.46
N ILE A 10 -21.22 -10.32 39.88
CA ILE A 10 -20.09 -9.58 39.33
C ILE A 10 -19.45 -10.41 38.22
N ALA A 11 -19.51 -9.88 36.98
CA ALA A 11 -18.94 -10.50 35.79
C ALA A 11 -18.26 -9.47 34.91
N GLN A 12 -17.16 -9.84 34.25
CA GLN A 12 -16.57 -9.00 33.24
C GLN A 12 -17.58 -8.61 32.14
N LYS A 13 -17.41 -7.46 31.53
CA LYS A 13 -18.32 -6.90 30.52
C LYS A 13 -18.66 -7.93 29.43
N HIS A 14 -17.64 -8.64 28.93
CA HIS A 14 -17.80 -9.65 27.88
C HIS A 14 -18.53 -10.91 28.35
N ALA A 15 -18.41 -11.29 29.62
CA ALA A 15 -19.09 -12.45 30.23
C ALA A 15 -20.54 -12.18 30.63
N GLN A 16 -20.94 -10.90 30.84
CA GLN A 16 -22.29 -10.57 31.35
C GLN A 16 -23.41 -11.14 30.50
N LYS A 17 -23.28 -11.04 29.17
CA LYS A 17 -24.27 -11.54 28.21
C LYS A 17 -24.43 -13.06 28.30
N ALA A 18 -23.35 -13.81 28.41
CA ALA A 18 -23.36 -15.27 28.56
C ALA A 18 -24.01 -15.69 29.88
N VAL A 19 -23.70 -14.95 30.95
CA VAL A 19 -24.31 -15.21 32.29
C VAL A 19 -25.79 -14.92 32.28
N ILE A 20 -26.24 -13.79 31.76
CA ILE A 20 -27.67 -13.42 31.68
C ILE A 20 -28.43 -14.48 30.87
N ARG A 21 -27.91 -14.89 29.72
CA ARG A 21 -28.51 -15.88 28.85
C ARG A 21 -28.65 -17.23 29.55
N HIS A 22 -27.61 -17.69 30.23
CA HIS A 22 -27.63 -18.96 30.97
C HIS A 22 -28.78 -18.99 31.98
N PHE A 23 -28.97 -17.93 32.77
CA PHE A 23 -30.10 -17.87 33.74
C PHE A 23 -31.44 -17.82 33.05
N LEU A 24 -31.58 -17.16 31.91
CA LEU A 24 -32.83 -17.13 31.13
C LEU A 24 -33.14 -18.50 30.52
N ASP A 25 -32.17 -19.21 30.00
CA ASP A 25 -32.31 -20.54 29.40
C ASP A 25 -32.74 -21.61 30.46
N GLU A 26 -32.26 -21.45 31.70
CA GLU A 26 -32.67 -22.30 32.83
C GLU A 26 -34.04 -21.93 33.43
N GLY A 27 -34.72 -20.97 32.83
CA GLY A 27 -36.04 -20.53 33.30
C GLY A 27 -35.99 -19.77 34.64
N SER A 28 -34.84 -19.29 35.07
CA SER A 28 -34.65 -18.50 36.27
C SER A 28 -35.11 -17.06 36.05
N GLU A 29 -36.00 -16.55 36.91
CA GLU A 29 -36.37 -15.16 36.90
C GLU A 29 -35.19 -14.31 37.44
N LEU A 30 -34.65 -13.40 36.62
CA LEU A 30 -33.62 -12.43 37.05
C LEU A 30 -34.19 -11.26 37.87
N PHE A 31 -35.40 -11.35 38.29
CA PHE A 31 -36.04 -10.32 39.08
C PHE A 31 -35.38 -10.18 40.48
N GLY A 32 -34.82 -8.99 40.74
CA GLY A 32 -34.03 -8.74 41.94
C GLY A 32 -32.56 -9.17 41.85
N THR A 33 -32.08 -9.52 40.64
CA THR A 33 -30.66 -9.83 40.40
C THR A 33 -30.06 -8.80 39.47
N SER A 34 -28.90 -8.24 39.81
CA SER A 34 -28.13 -7.36 38.94
C SER A 34 -26.87 -8.07 38.45
N VAL A 35 -26.52 -7.94 37.17
CA VAL A 35 -25.26 -8.44 36.61
C VAL A 35 -24.41 -7.24 36.22
N LEU A 36 -23.29 -7.02 36.92
CA LEU A 36 -22.47 -5.82 36.83
C LEU A 36 -21.00 -6.15 36.66
N SER A 37 -20.23 -5.26 36.06
CA SER A 37 -18.77 -5.31 36.18
C SER A 37 -18.34 -4.89 37.58
N PHE A 38 -17.12 -5.23 37.97
CA PHE A 38 -16.61 -4.85 39.29
C PHE A 38 -16.56 -3.33 39.45
N ASP A 39 -16.10 -2.60 38.44
CA ASP A 39 -16.07 -1.13 38.48
C ASP A 39 -17.48 -0.51 38.61
N ASN A 40 -18.47 -1.04 37.91
CA ASN A 40 -19.86 -0.58 38.04
C ASN A 40 -20.40 -0.89 39.43
N PHE A 41 -20.12 -2.09 39.95
CA PHE A 41 -20.52 -2.48 41.28
C PHE A 41 -19.98 -1.53 42.36
N ILE A 42 -18.68 -1.21 42.31
CA ILE A 42 -18.06 -0.23 43.21
C ILE A 42 -18.66 1.16 43.03
N THR A 43 -18.81 1.60 41.79
CA THR A 43 -19.33 2.93 41.47
C THR A 43 -20.74 3.13 41.96
N GLU A 44 -21.60 2.14 41.74
CA GLU A 44 -23.01 2.16 42.22
C GLU A 44 -23.10 2.05 43.75
N SER A 45 -22.33 1.15 44.33
CA SER A 45 -22.32 0.91 45.78
C SER A 45 -21.82 2.14 46.58
N LEU A 46 -20.83 2.86 46.05
CA LEU A 46 -20.16 3.94 46.75
C LEU A 46 -20.57 5.32 46.22
N LYS A 47 -21.45 5.42 45.20
CA LYS A 47 -21.88 6.67 44.56
C LYS A 47 -20.72 7.58 44.16
N LEU A 48 -19.71 7.04 43.53
CA LEU A 48 -18.51 7.75 43.18
C LEU A 48 -18.72 8.70 41.99
N PRO A 49 -18.03 9.84 41.99
CA PRO A 49 -17.98 10.73 40.81
C PRO A 49 -17.28 10.10 39.63
N SER A 50 -17.46 10.69 38.45
CA SER A 50 -16.82 10.27 37.22
C SER A 50 -15.29 10.34 37.31
N ASN A 51 -14.60 9.40 36.65
CA ASN A 51 -13.15 9.43 36.53
C ASN A 51 -12.64 10.60 35.66
N ILE A 52 -13.52 11.24 34.90
CA ILE A 52 -13.17 12.34 33.98
C ILE A 52 -12.63 13.54 34.76
N ASP A 53 -13.28 13.90 35.85
CA ASP A 53 -12.81 15.04 36.67
C ASP A 53 -11.41 14.80 37.21
N TYR A 54 -11.14 13.57 37.64
CA TYR A 54 -9.82 13.21 38.15
C TYR A 54 -8.76 13.14 37.06
N PHE A 55 -9.10 12.65 35.90
CA PHE A 55 -8.20 12.66 34.75
C PHE A 55 -7.71 14.09 34.44
N TRP A 56 -8.63 15.03 34.36
CA TRP A 56 -8.27 16.44 34.11
C TRP A 56 -7.54 17.10 35.28
N HIS A 57 -7.83 16.70 36.51
CA HIS A 57 -7.03 17.13 37.66
C HIS A 57 -5.55 16.71 37.51
N VAL A 58 -5.29 15.47 37.16
CA VAL A 58 -3.91 14.98 36.90
C VAL A 58 -3.25 15.72 35.76
N VAL A 59 -3.98 15.96 34.63
CA VAL A 59 -3.49 16.77 33.52
C VAL A 59 -3.07 18.16 33.97
N ASP A 60 -3.90 18.85 34.76
CA ASP A 60 -3.62 20.20 35.23
C ASP A 60 -2.41 20.25 36.16
N VAL A 61 -2.25 19.26 37.06
CA VAL A 61 -1.07 19.13 37.91
C VAL A 61 0.19 18.90 37.06
N ILE A 62 0.14 18.02 36.08
CA ILE A 62 1.27 17.78 35.17
C ILE A 62 1.64 19.07 34.44
N LEU A 63 0.68 19.70 33.77
CA LEU A 63 0.94 20.92 32.98
C LEU A 63 1.50 22.07 33.83
N LYS A 64 1.09 22.16 35.11
CA LYS A 64 1.56 23.18 36.07
C LYS A 64 2.98 22.90 36.56
N HIS A 65 3.31 21.64 36.86
CA HIS A 65 4.52 21.26 37.58
C HIS A 65 5.58 20.57 36.73
N LYS A 66 5.31 20.20 35.45
CA LYS A 66 6.24 19.42 34.61
C LYS A 66 7.66 19.98 34.51
N THR A 67 7.83 21.30 34.67
CA THR A 67 9.15 21.93 34.59
C THR A 67 9.99 21.70 35.86
N GLU A 68 9.39 21.23 36.96
CA GLU A 68 10.09 20.85 38.19
C GLU A 68 10.85 19.54 38.01
N PHE A 69 10.45 18.69 37.04
CA PHE A 69 11.01 17.37 36.78
C PHE A 69 12.11 17.43 35.72
N LYS A 70 13.27 16.82 35.97
CA LYS A 70 14.39 16.80 35.03
C LYS A 70 14.41 15.47 34.23
N VAL A 71 14.16 14.36 34.93
CA VAL A 71 14.17 13.01 34.36
C VAL A 71 12.84 12.75 33.66
N LEU A 72 11.72 13.07 34.28
CA LEU A 72 10.38 12.76 33.77
C LEU A 72 9.85 13.77 32.75
N TYR A 73 10.48 14.95 32.61
CA TYR A 73 9.98 16.08 31.82
C TYR A 73 9.48 15.68 30.39
N LYS A 74 10.28 14.91 29.68
CA LYS A 74 9.93 14.51 28.31
C LYS A 74 8.75 13.52 28.27
N SER A 75 8.75 12.56 29.16
CA SER A 75 7.75 11.50 29.21
C SER A 75 6.40 12.02 29.72
N LEU A 76 6.38 12.99 30.63
CA LEU A 76 5.16 13.66 31.08
C LEU A 76 4.45 14.49 30.00
N ASN A 77 5.09 14.76 28.88
CA ASN A 77 4.42 15.37 27.73
C ASN A 77 3.56 14.36 26.92
N HIS A 78 3.69 13.08 27.19
CA HIS A 78 2.90 12.05 26.50
C HIS A 78 1.56 11.85 27.22
N PRO A 79 0.41 11.93 26.54
CA PRO A 79 -0.90 11.83 27.19
C PRO A 79 -1.13 10.52 27.97
N SER A 80 -0.59 9.40 27.49
CA SER A 80 -0.69 8.10 28.19
C SER A 80 -0.04 8.08 29.58
N ALA A 81 0.81 9.05 29.89
CA ALA A 81 1.38 9.20 31.24
C ALA A 81 0.29 9.40 32.30
N VAL A 82 -0.79 10.06 31.94
CA VAL A 82 -1.92 10.30 32.86
C VAL A 82 -2.60 8.98 33.25
N ASP A 83 -2.85 8.11 32.27
CA ASP A 83 -3.49 6.81 32.52
C ASP A 83 -2.59 5.94 33.42
N GLU A 84 -1.29 5.93 33.15
CA GLU A 84 -0.32 5.18 33.93
C GLU A 84 -0.25 5.68 35.41
N ILE A 85 -0.26 6.97 35.59
CA ILE A 85 -0.29 7.59 36.93
C ILE A 85 -1.60 7.23 37.68
N ILE A 86 -2.74 7.37 37.00
CA ILE A 86 -4.05 7.03 37.59
C ILE A 86 -4.11 5.55 37.95
N GLN A 87 -3.60 4.68 37.09
CA GLN A 87 -3.53 3.25 37.35
C GLN A 87 -2.66 2.93 38.55
N PHE A 88 -1.48 3.55 38.65
CA PHE A 88 -0.60 3.36 39.81
C PHE A 88 -1.24 3.87 41.12
N ILE A 89 -1.91 5.01 41.10
CA ILE A 89 -2.64 5.53 42.28
C ILE A 89 -3.79 4.59 42.67
N ARG A 90 -4.46 3.96 41.72
CA ARG A 90 -5.46 2.91 41.98
C ARG A 90 -4.81 1.72 42.67
N GLU A 91 -3.70 1.23 42.16
CA GLU A 91 -2.94 0.12 42.74
C GLU A 91 -2.43 0.43 44.15
N MET A 92 -1.94 1.67 44.37
CA MET A 92 -1.60 2.13 45.72
C MET A 92 -2.78 2.03 46.71
N ALA A 93 -4.00 2.39 46.25
CA ALA A 93 -5.19 2.31 47.08
C ALA A 93 -5.57 0.85 47.43
N GLU A 94 -5.46 -0.04 46.43
CA GLU A 94 -5.80 -1.45 46.56
C GLU A 94 -4.81 -2.22 47.46
N GLU A 95 -3.51 -1.92 47.28
CA GLU A 95 -2.45 -2.53 48.08
C GLU A 95 -2.18 -1.80 49.41
N ASN A 96 -2.92 -0.75 49.71
CA ASN A 96 -2.75 0.10 50.90
C ASN A 96 -1.31 0.63 51.05
N ILE A 97 -0.69 1.06 49.92
CA ILE A 97 0.65 1.62 49.88
C ILE A 97 0.59 3.06 50.31
N ASP A 98 1.38 3.40 51.34
CA ASP A 98 1.53 4.82 51.78
C ASP A 98 2.55 5.53 50.88
N ILE A 99 2.36 6.85 50.68
CA ILE A 99 3.31 7.71 49.95
C ILE A 99 4.71 7.63 50.55
N ASP A 100 4.79 7.56 51.88
CA ASP A 100 6.06 7.48 52.59
C ASP A 100 6.85 6.20 52.29
N ALA A 101 6.14 5.11 51.91
CA ALA A 101 6.73 3.83 51.54
C ALA A 101 7.26 3.80 50.09
N LEU A 102 6.98 4.85 49.27
CA LEU A 102 7.44 4.87 47.90
C LEU A 102 8.96 4.94 47.76
N PRO A 103 9.59 4.24 46.83
CA PRO A 103 11.02 4.26 46.58
C PRO A 103 11.56 5.68 46.37
N SER A 104 12.76 5.96 46.90
CA SER A 104 13.42 7.28 46.79
C SER A 104 14.93 7.13 46.56
N GLN A 105 15.38 6.01 46.04
CA GLN A 105 16.81 5.71 45.89
C GLN A 105 17.43 6.41 44.70
N SER A 106 16.83 6.31 43.56
CA SER A 106 17.29 6.95 42.32
C SER A 106 16.73 8.36 42.13
N SER A 107 17.28 9.11 41.16
CA SER A 107 16.72 10.40 40.77
C SER A 107 15.33 10.24 40.15
N LYS A 108 15.07 9.15 39.42
CA LYS A 108 13.76 8.79 38.86
C LYS A 108 12.76 8.59 40.00
N ASP A 109 13.11 7.79 41.02
CA ASP A 109 12.22 7.45 42.13
C ASP A 109 11.82 8.68 42.90
N LYS A 110 12.79 9.61 43.18
CA LYS A 110 12.51 10.86 43.85
C LYS A 110 11.54 11.75 43.08
N GLU A 111 11.71 11.82 41.77
CA GLU A 111 10.80 12.59 40.93
C GLU A 111 9.41 11.94 40.85
N LEU A 112 9.32 10.60 40.79
CA LEU A 112 8.05 9.87 40.82
C LEU A 112 7.33 10.08 42.16
N LYS A 113 8.04 9.96 43.29
CA LYS A 113 7.46 10.23 44.59
C LYS A 113 6.94 11.68 44.70
N LEU A 114 7.75 12.66 44.25
CA LEU A 114 7.34 14.06 44.23
C LEU A 114 6.11 14.27 43.32
N LEU A 115 6.05 13.60 42.19
CA LEU A 115 4.89 13.68 41.27
C LEU A 115 3.62 13.17 41.94
N ILE A 116 3.67 12.03 42.62
CA ILE A 116 2.55 11.45 43.35
C ILE A 116 2.15 12.40 44.53
N GLU A 117 3.11 12.97 45.24
CA GLU A 117 2.84 13.97 46.28
C GLU A 117 2.13 15.24 45.75
N ARG A 118 2.52 15.73 44.55
CA ARG A 118 1.89 16.86 43.87
C ARG A 118 0.46 16.60 43.46
N ILE A 119 0.18 15.37 42.99
CA ILE A 119 -1.17 14.93 42.58
C ILE A 119 -2.06 14.72 43.80
N ASP A 120 -1.51 14.30 44.91
CA ASP A 120 -2.23 13.89 46.14
C ASP A 120 -3.17 12.70 45.87
N PRO A 121 -2.75 11.43 46.07
CA PRO A 121 -3.59 10.26 45.87
C PRO A 121 -4.93 10.31 46.58
N THR A 122 -5.02 11.03 47.73
CA THR A 122 -6.27 11.16 48.49
C THR A 122 -7.31 12.01 47.77
N SER A 123 -6.90 12.79 46.76
CA SER A 123 -7.80 13.53 45.85
C SER A 123 -8.50 12.61 44.88
N TYR A 124 -7.98 11.39 44.65
CA TYR A 124 -8.63 10.37 43.81
C TYR A 124 -9.92 9.90 44.49
N PRO A 125 -11.08 10.13 43.88
CA PRO A 125 -12.36 9.86 44.57
C PRO A 125 -12.52 8.38 44.96
N LYS A 126 -11.94 7.45 44.20
CA LYS A 126 -11.99 6.03 44.49
C LYS A 126 -10.95 5.59 45.52
N TYR A 127 -9.92 6.40 45.87
CA TYR A 127 -8.82 5.99 46.74
C TYR A 127 -9.33 5.62 48.12
N LYS A 128 -9.98 6.56 48.83
CA LYS A 128 -10.52 6.31 50.17
C LYS A 128 -11.64 5.26 50.15
N SER A 129 -12.39 5.22 49.07
CA SER A 129 -13.48 4.27 48.89
C SER A 129 -13.00 2.84 48.68
N LEU A 130 -11.92 2.65 47.95
CA LEU A 130 -11.27 1.35 47.78
C LEU A 130 -10.63 0.90 49.10
N GLN A 131 -9.97 1.78 49.81
CA GLN A 131 -9.45 1.47 51.14
C GLN A 131 -10.57 1.14 52.17
N ALA A 132 -11.73 1.79 52.06
CA ALA A 132 -12.88 1.48 52.92
C ALA A 132 -13.51 0.13 52.49
N PHE A 133 -13.57 -0.14 51.21
CA PHE A 133 -14.03 -1.39 50.67
C PHE A 133 -13.23 -2.60 51.16
N MET A 134 -11.90 -2.48 51.18
CA MET A 134 -10.98 -3.51 51.71
C MET A 134 -11.09 -3.72 53.21
N LYS A 135 -11.89 -2.93 53.91
CA LYS A 135 -12.20 -3.10 55.36
C LYS A 135 -13.64 -3.63 55.56
N GLN A 136 -14.43 -3.79 54.49
CA GLN A 136 -15.79 -4.28 54.59
C GLN A 136 -15.80 -5.80 54.85
N SER A 137 -16.70 -6.28 55.72
CA SER A 137 -16.72 -7.65 56.19
C SER A 137 -18.02 -8.40 55.90
N ASN A 138 -18.83 -7.93 54.94
CA ASN A 138 -20.05 -8.63 54.58
C ASN A 138 -20.33 -8.51 53.09
N PHE A 139 -20.23 -9.64 52.35
CA PHE A 139 -20.52 -9.77 50.93
C PHE A 139 -21.48 -10.97 50.66
N ASP A 140 -22.32 -11.37 51.62
CA ASP A 140 -23.17 -12.56 51.52
C ASP A 140 -24.10 -12.61 50.29
N ASN A 141 -24.49 -11.45 49.74
CA ASN A 141 -25.37 -11.33 48.59
C ASN A 141 -24.62 -11.17 47.25
N ILE A 142 -23.33 -11.48 47.23
CA ILE A 142 -22.51 -11.33 45.99
C ILE A 142 -22.12 -12.71 45.47
N LYS A 143 -22.38 -12.89 44.16
CA LYS A 143 -21.81 -14.00 43.37
C LYS A 143 -20.78 -13.49 42.42
N LEU A 144 -19.62 -14.11 42.39
CA LEU A 144 -18.53 -13.74 41.54
C LEU A 144 -18.40 -14.73 40.39
N VAL A 145 -18.38 -14.24 39.16
CA VAL A 145 -18.01 -15.03 37.98
C VAL A 145 -16.47 -14.98 37.87
N PRO A 146 -15.79 -16.12 37.80
CA PRO A 146 -14.33 -16.11 37.58
C PRO A 146 -13.94 -15.33 36.34
N TYR A 147 -12.82 -14.61 36.39
CA TYR A 147 -12.22 -13.89 35.26
C TYR A 147 -10.70 -13.79 35.44
N ILE A 148 -9.98 -13.51 34.37
CA ILE A 148 -8.54 -13.29 34.42
C ILE A 148 -8.28 -11.95 35.10
N GLN A 149 -7.57 -11.99 36.21
CA GLN A 149 -7.41 -10.85 37.09
C GLN A 149 -5.98 -10.37 37.09
N GLY A 150 -5.78 -9.06 37.27
CA GLY A 150 -4.52 -8.50 37.73
C GLY A 150 -4.28 -8.88 39.20
N TYR A 151 -3.07 -8.79 39.65
CA TYR A 151 -2.69 -9.20 41.02
C TYR A 151 -3.43 -8.44 42.13
N ALA A 152 -3.57 -7.12 41.99
CA ALA A 152 -4.33 -6.30 42.92
C ALA A 152 -5.84 -6.67 42.96
N GLU A 153 -6.40 -7.02 41.78
CA GLU A 153 -7.78 -7.50 41.69
C GLU A 153 -7.98 -8.84 42.37
N HIS A 154 -6.99 -9.72 42.31
CA HIS A 154 -7.04 -11.00 43.00
C HIS A 154 -7.21 -10.83 44.52
N LYS A 155 -6.42 -9.97 45.17
CA LYS A 155 -6.56 -9.67 46.58
C LYS A 155 -7.94 -9.14 46.96
N ARG A 156 -8.56 -8.32 46.12
CA ARG A 156 -9.95 -7.87 46.33
C ARG A 156 -10.94 -9.03 46.31
N ILE A 157 -10.78 -9.92 45.35
CA ILE A 157 -11.69 -11.07 45.23
C ILE A 157 -11.49 -12.03 46.39
N GLU A 158 -10.25 -12.32 46.77
CA GLU A 158 -9.98 -13.10 47.96
C GLU A 158 -10.64 -12.48 49.21
N HIS A 159 -10.47 -11.18 49.42
CA HIS A 159 -11.12 -10.47 50.50
C HIS A 159 -12.65 -10.60 50.48
N MET A 160 -13.29 -10.50 49.29
CA MET A 160 -14.72 -10.67 49.17
C MET A 160 -15.16 -12.13 49.49
N LEU A 161 -14.43 -13.13 49.01
CA LEU A 161 -14.69 -14.53 49.27
C LEU A 161 -14.55 -14.89 50.76
N GLU A 162 -13.51 -14.39 51.41
CA GLU A 162 -13.29 -14.58 52.85
C GLU A 162 -14.41 -13.94 53.71
N ASN A 163 -15.08 -12.91 53.16
CA ASN A 163 -16.12 -12.17 53.87
C ASN A 163 -17.56 -12.43 53.32
N GLY A 164 -17.81 -13.60 52.75
CA GLY A 164 -19.14 -14.09 52.47
C GLY A 164 -19.57 -14.12 50.98
N ALA A 165 -18.80 -13.52 50.07
CA ALA A 165 -19.08 -13.67 48.63
C ALA A 165 -18.90 -15.15 48.23
N LYS A 166 -19.60 -15.56 47.17
CA LYS A 166 -19.51 -16.93 46.64
C LYS A 166 -19.13 -16.91 45.17
N LEU A 167 -18.33 -17.87 44.75
CA LEU A 167 -18.14 -18.11 43.33
C LEU A 167 -19.40 -18.66 42.70
N LEU A 168 -19.70 -18.22 41.47
CA LEU A 168 -20.75 -18.82 40.69
C LEU A 168 -20.31 -20.24 40.32
N GLU A 169 -21.20 -21.23 40.68
CA GLU A 169 -20.94 -22.61 40.28
C GLU A 169 -21.02 -22.73 38.75
N LEU A 170 -19.91 -23.15 38.17
CA LEU A 170 -19.83 -23.43 36.73
C LEU A 170 -20.04 -24.94 36.53
N PRO A 171 -20.79 -25.35 35.51
CA PRO A 171 -20.98 -26.76 35.21
C PRO A 171 -19.62 -27.40 34.89
N GLN A 172 -19.34 -28.56 35.50
CA GLN A 172 -18.21 -29.37 35.11
C GLN A 172 -18.51 -30.06 33.79
N ILE A 173 -17.85 -29.67 32.76
CA ILE A 173 -18.07 -30.12 31.39
C ILE A 173 -16.89 -31.00 30.97
N PRO A 174 -17.13 -32.18 30.34
CA PRO A 174 -16.06 -32.98 29.79
C PRO A 174 -15.44 -32.23 28.61
N ASN A 175 -14.20 -31.76 28.76
CA ASN A 175 -13.54 -30.99 27.76
C ASN A 175 -12.93 -31.88 26.66
N GLN A 176 -13.19 -31.52 25.39
CA GLN A 176 -12.54 -32.11 24.23
C GLN A 176 -11.53 -31.09 23.70
N TYR A 177 -10.29 -31.50 23.60
CA TYR A 177 -9.21 -30.63 23.11
C TYR A 177 -8.74 -31.09 21.74
N GLN A 178 -8.46 -30.11 20.86
CA GLN A 178 -7.87 -30.34 19.56
C GLN A 178 -6.82 -29.25 19.28
N ALA A 179 -5.81 -29.56 18.47
CA ALA A 179 -4.79 -28.61 18.14
C ALA A 179 -4.38 -28.73 16.65
N TYR A 180 -4.33 -27.59 15.98
CA TYR A 180 -4.05 -27.50 14.56
C TYR A 180 -2.99 -26.43 14.27
N TYR A 181 -2.27 -26.61 13.15
CA TYR A 181 -1.40 -25.56 12.63
C TYR A 181 -1.80 -25.12 11.20
N ALA A 182 -1.43 -23.90 10.86
CA ALA A 182 -1.60 -23.31 9.53
C ALA A 182 -0.29 -22.76 9.00
N LYS A 183 -0.17 -22.53 7.70
CA LYS A 183 1.05 -21.96 7.09
C LYS A 183 1.27 -20.50 7.46
N ASN A 184 0.19 -19.72 7.64
CA ASN A 184 0.23 -18.30 7.96
C ASN A 184 -1.09 -17.84 8.64
N PRO A 185 -1.16 -16.63 9.23
CA PRO A 185 -2.34 -16.15 9.96
C PRO A 185 -3.63 -16.11 9.11
N ARG A 186 -3.52 -15.83 7.81
CA ARG A 186 -4.69 -15.81 6.93
C ARG A 186 -5.29 -17.21 6.73
N MET A 187 -4.43 -18.21 6.56
CA MET A 187 -4.89 -19.61 6.42
C MET A 187 -5.42 -20.14 7.74
N GLU A 188 -4.86 -19.70 8.86
CA GLU A 188 -5.38 -20.01 10.19
C GLU A 188 -6.81 -19.48 10.37
N ALA A 189 -7.02 -18.20 10.06
CA ALA A 189 -8.35 -17.59 10.09
C ALA A 189 -9.34 -18.31 9.16
N TYR A 190 -8.94 -18.61 7.93
CA TYR A 190 -9.79 -19.31 6.96
C TYR A 190 -10.19 -20.69 7.46
N GLY A 191 -9.22 -21.50 7.95
CA GLY A 191 -9.50 -22.85 8.45
C GLY A 191 -10.43 -22.85 9.64
N VAL A 192 -10.26 -21.95 10.60
CA VAL A 192 -11.16 -21.83 11.76
C VAL A 192 -12.57 -21.43 11.33
N VAL A 193 -12.74 -20.48 10.43
CA VAL A 193 -14.05 -20.08 9.91
C VAL A 193 -14.73 -21.24 9.18
N GLN A 194 -13.98 -22.07 8.43
CA GLN A 194 -14.53 -23.29 7.81
C GLN A 194 -14.99 -24.31 8.85
N MET A 195 -14.23 -24.52 9.92
CA MET A 195 -14.63 -25.39 11.02
C MET A 195 -15.92 -24.90 11.69
N ILE A 196 -16.03 -23.59 11.93
CA ILE A 196 -17.22 -22.97 12.50
C ILE A 196 -18.44 -23.14 11.58
N ALA A 197 -18.28 -22.89 10.28
CA ALA A 197 -19.37 -23.04 9.31
C ALA A 197 -19.87 -24.48 9.18
N GLN A 198 -19.02 -25.46 9.46
CA GLN A 198 -19.36 -26.88 9.44
C GLN A 198 -19.87 -27.39 10.80
N SER A 199 -19.66 -26.62 11.87
CA SER A 199 -20.11 -26.96 13.21
C SER A 199 -21.65 -26.88 13.32
N LYS A 200 -22.22 -27.70 14.19
CA LYS A 200 -23.66 -27.63 14.57
C LYS A 200 -23.87 -26.71 15.77
N THR A 201 -22.81 -26.21 16.37
CA THR A 201 -22.90 -25.34 17.54
C THR A 201 -23.45 -23.97 17.14
N SER A 202 -24.32 -23.44 17.97
CA SER A 202 -24.86 -22.09 17.76
C SER A 202 -23.79 -21.04 17.86
N TYR A 203 -23.84 -20.00 16.98
CA TYR A 203 -22.84 -18.95 16.95
C TYR A 203 -22.69 -18.19 18.26
N ASP A 204 -23.77 -18.00 18.98
CA ASP A 204 -23.81 -17.31 20.28
C ASP A 204 -23.21 -18.12 21.44
N LYS A 205 -23.00 -19.45 21.24
CA LYS A 205 -22.30 -20.33 22.15
C LYS A 205 -20.87 -20.67 21.68
N THR A 206 -20.40 -19.95 20.69
CA THR A 206 -19.05 -20.06 20.15
C THR A 206 -18.21 -18.84 20.55
N LEU A 207 -17.02 -19.10 21.11
CA LEU A 207 -16.04 -18.10 21.51
C LEU A 207 -14.78 -18.22 20.65
N ILE A 208 -14.27 -17.10 20.20
CA ILE A 208 -12.94 -17.01 19.60
C ILE A 208 -12.05 -16.14 20.48
N VAL A 209 -10.98 -16.72 21.01
CA VAL A 209 -9.93 -16.00 21.71
C VAL A 209 -8.78 -15.76 20.73
N CYS A 210 -8.56 -14.52 20.35
CA CYS A 210 -7.55 -14.15 19.37
C CYS A 210 -6.32 -13.57 20.07
N LEU A 211 -5.20 -14.30 20.00
CA LEU A 211 -3.93 -13.91 20.63
C LEU A 211 -3.06 -13.06 19.71
N ASP A 212 -3.33 -13.09 18.39
CA ASP A 212 -2.55 -12.37 17.38
C ASP A 212 -3.42 -11.38 16.63
N SER A 213 -3.06 -10.11 16.70
CA SER A 213 -3.78 -9.04 15.99
C SER A 213 -3.73 -9.19 14.46
N GLU A 214 -2.72 -9.90 13.91
CA GLU A 214 -2.62 -10.15 12.46
C GLU A 214 -3.73 -11.11 11.95
N ILE A 215 -4.36 -11.88 12.82
CA ILE A 215 -5.44 -12.82 12.49
C ILE A 215 -6.80 -12.12 12.41
N ILE A 216 -7.00 -11.02 13.14
CA ILE A 216 -8.31 -10.40 13.34
C ILE A 216 -8.94 -9.93 12.02
N GLU A 217 -8.18 -9.22 11.20
CA GLU A 217 -8.69 -8.70 9.94
C GLU A 217 -9.10 -9.80 8.95
N PRO A 218 -8.27 -10.82 8.63
CA PRO A 218 -8.72 -11.93 7.82
C PRO A 218 -9.87 -12.72 8.43
N LEU A 219 -9.88 -12.91 9.75
CA LEU A 219 -10.96 -13.61 10.46
C LEU A 219 -12.32 -12.91 10.27
N THR A 220 -12.38 -11.61 10.58
CA THR A 220 -13.61 -10.83 10.44
C THR A 220 -14.08 -10.72 9.00
N ASN A 221 -13.14 -10.63 8.03
CA ASN A 221 -13.46 -10.62 6.61
C ASN A 221 -14.08 -11.96 6.15
N TYR A 222 -13.55 -13.10 6.59
CA TYR A 222 -14.14 -14.40 6.24
C TYR A 222 -15.50 -14.63 6.91
N LEU A 223 -15.68 -14.20 8.16
CA LEU A 223 -16.98 -14.24 8.83
C LEU A 223 -18.03 -13.42 8.09
N LYS A 224 -17.68 -12.20 7.66
CA LYS A 224 -18.54 -11.34 6.82
C LYS A 224 -18.89 -11.99 5.48
N GLN A 225 -17.90 -12.60 4.80
CA GLN A 225 -18.14 -13.28 3.51
C GLN A 225 -19.13 -14.44 3.61
N LEU A 226 -19.14 -15.14 4.74
CA LEU A 226 -20.07 -16.25 5.01
C LEU A 226 -21.32 -15.80 5.76
N GLU A 227 -21.52 -14.50 5.95
CA GLU A 227 -22.66 -13.91 6.67
C GLU A 227 -22.82 -14.46 8.11
N ILE A 228 -21.70 -14.87 8.73
CA ILE A 228 -21.69 -15.36 10.10
C ILE A 228 -21.65 -14.16 11.05
N PRO A 229 -22.67 -14.01 11.92
CA PRO A 229 -22.74 -12.88 12.85
C PRO A 229 -21.67 -13.00 13.95
N TYR A 230 -21.05 -11.89 14.31
CA TYR A 230 -20.06 -11.83 15.39
C TYR A 230 -20.11 -10.52 16.17
N THR A 231 -19.48 -10.53 17.33
CA THR A 231 -19.24 -9.35 18.17
C THR A 231 -17.74 -9.21 18.39
N TYR A 232 -17.18 -8.06 18.03
CA TYR A 232 -15.77 -7.73 18.21
C TYR A 232 -15.62 -6.25 18.54
N THR A 233 -14.81 -5.94 19.54
CA THR A 233 -14.39 -4.57 19.85
C THR A 233 -12.97 -4.37 19.35
N SER A 234 -12.80 -3.49 18.38
CA SER A 234 -11.51 -3.17 17.80
C SER A 234 -10.61 -2.45 18.82
N SER A 235 -9.31 -2.72 18.77
CA SER A 235 -8.33 -1.89 19.49
C SER A 235 -8.07 -0.53 18.82
N LYS A 236 -8.60 -0.33 17.60
CA LYS A 236 -8.47 0.92 16.86
C LYS A 236 -9.60 1.88 17.25
N PRO A 237 -9.33 3.18 17.30
CA PRO A 237 -10.38 4.17 17.45
C PRO A 237 -11.44 4.07 16.34
N LEU A 238 -12.68 4.42 16.70
CA LEU A 238 -13.75 4.54 15.71
C LEU A 238 -13.33 5.48 14.57
N LEU A 239 -13.58 5.06 13.32
CA LEU A 239 -13.14 5.82 12.14
C LEU A 239 -13.56 7.30 12.19
N GLN A 240 -14.80 7.56 12.56
CA GLN A 240 -15.36 8.91 12.64
C GLN A 240 -14.68 9.75 13.73
N VAL A 241 -14.20 9.13 14.79
CA VAL A 241 -13.37 9.81 15.82
C VAL A 241 -12.05 10.25 15.22
N ARG A 242 -11.40 9.37 14.46
CA ARG A 242 -10.15 9.72 13.76
C ARG A 242 -10.34 10.86 12.77
N GLN A 243 -11.41 10.80 12.00
CA GLN A 243 -11.78 11.88 11.07
C GLN A 243 -12.04 13.21 11.80
N PHE A 244 -12.71 13.18 12.96
CA PHE A 244 -12.90 14.36 13.79
C PHE A 244 -11.56 14.92 14.32
N ILE A 245 -10.66 14.05 14.76
CA ILE A 245 -9.31 14.43 15.22
C ILE A 245 -8.53 15.10 14.08
N ASP A 246 -8.58 14.57 12.85
CA ASP A 246 -7.94 15.18 11.69
C ASP A 246 -8.46 16.60 11.42
N CYS A 247 -9.77 16.82 11.57
CA CYS A 247 -10.37 18.16 11.49
C CYS A 247 -9.89 19.09 12.62
N LEU A 248 -9.77 18.57 13.84
CA LEU A 248 -9.30 19.33 15.00
C LEU A 248 -7.81 19.73 14.83
N GLU A 249 -6.97 18.83 14.41
CA GLU A 249 -5.57 19.11 14.12
C GLU A 249 -5.40 20.10 12.98
N PHE A 250 -6.24 20.02 11.95
CA PHE A 250 -6.26 21.01 10.87
C PHE A 250 -6.65 22.38 11.41
N ALA A 251 -7.68 22.49 12.25
CA ALA A 251 -8.12 23.76 12.82
C ALA A 251 -7.05 24.42 13.72
N ILE A 252 -6.28 23.61 14.45
CA ILE A 252 -5.17 24.09 15.31
C ILE A 252 -3.98 24.53 14.47
N LYS A 253 -3.63 23.75 13.44
CA LYS A 253 -2.49 24.00 12.56
C LYS A 253 -2.91 23.80 11.12
N PRO A 254 -3.52 24.83 10.50
CA PRO A 254 -3.88 24.74 9.08
C PRO A 254 -2.65 24.50 8.22
N SER A 255 -2.64 23.40 7.49
CA SER A 255 -1.57 23.03 6.56
C SER A 255 -2.11 22.17 5.43
N LEU A 256 -1.43 22.15 4.30
CA LEU A 256 -1.79 21.34 3.16
C LEU A 256 -1.75 19.84 3.54
N ASP A 257 -0.78 19.41 4.33
CA ASP A 257 -0.65 18.03 4.79
C ASP A 257 -1.84 17.58 5.63
N ASN A 258 -2.32 18.46 6.55
CA ASN A 258 -3.49 18.17 7.36
C ASN A 258 -4.76 18.10 6.50
N LEU A 259 -4.89 18.99 5.52
CA LEU A 259 -6.01 18.92 4.54
C LEU A 259 -5.96 17.62 3.74
N VAL A 260 -4.79 17.21 3.27
CA VAL A 260 -4.60 15.93 2.55
C VAL A 260 -4.98 14.73 3.42
N ARG A 261 -4.71 14.76 4.73
CA ARG A 261 -5.17 13.70 5.65
C ARG A 261 -6.70 13.63 5.71
N ILE A 262 -7.37 14.75 5.81
CA ILE A 262 -8.84 14.80 5.81
C ILE A 262 -9.39 14.25 4.48
N LEU A 263 -8.82 14.68 3.34
CA LEU A 263 -9.24 14.18 2.03
C LEU A 263 -9.06 12.65 1.88
N LYS A 264 -8.00 12.09 2.48
CA LYS A 264 -7.73 10.64 2.47
C LYS A 264 -8.54 9.85 3.49
N SER A 265 -9.15 10.49 4.48
CA SER A 265 -9.85 9.83 5.58
C SER A 265 -11.23 9.27 5.20
N SER A 266 -11.70 9.49 3.99
CA SER A 266 -13.06 9.15 3.51
C SER A 266 -14.18 9.93 4.23
N LEU A 267 -13.87 11.01 4.93
CA LEU A 267 -14.87 11.90 5.52
C LEU A 267 -15.70 12.57 4.43
N ILE A 268 -15.04 13.02 3.38
CA ILE A 268 -15.66 13.64 2.22
C ILE A 268 -15.89 12.55 1.17
N GLN A 269 -17.14 12.23 0.90
CA GLN A 269 -17.53 11.21 -0.08
C GLN A 269 -17.83 11.85 -1.42
N ASP A 270 -16.81 12.07 -2.22
CA ASP A 270 -16.93 12.65 -3.57
C ASP A 270 -16.06 11.85 -4.55
N PRO A 271 -16.57 11.54 -5.77
CA PRO A 271 -15.82 10.78 -6.77
C PRO A 271 -14.54 11.50 -7.25
N ASN A 272 -14.45 12.81 -7.04
CA ASN A 272 -13.32 13.63 -7.47
C ASN A 272 -12.18 13.75 -6.43
N ILE A 273 -12.29 13.07 -5.29
CA ILE A 273 -11.23 13.09 -4.24
C ILE A 273 -9.85 12.73 -4.80
N LEU A 274 -9.79 11.69 -5.63
CA LEU A 274 -8.52 11.29 -6.24
C LEU A 274 -7.94 12.38 -7.16
N GLN A 275 -8.81 13.13 -7.83
CA GLN A 275 -8.37 14.18 -8.75
C GLN A 275 -7.81 15.39 -7.99
N ILE A 276 -8.47 15.82 -6.92
CA ILE A 276 -7.93 16.93 -6.10
C ILE A 276 -6.63 16.55 -5.38
N LEU A 277 -6.48 15.31 -4.94
CA LEU A 277 -5.21 14.83 -4.37
C LEU A 277 -4.09 14.90 -5.41
N LYS A 278 -4.35 14.51 -6.65
CA LYS A 278 -3.40 14.65 -7.77
C LYS A 278 -3.13 16.11 -8.11
N TYR A 279 -4.14 16.95 -8.11
CA TYR A 279 -3.96 18.38 -8.34
C TYR A 279 -3.04 19.00 -7.27
N ILE A 280 -3.25 18.64 -6.00
CA ILE A 280 -2.41 19.08 -4.88
C ILE A 280 -0.96 18.60 -5.07
N GLU A 281 -0.76 17.36 -5.49
CA GLU A 281 0.57 16.80 -5.74
C GLU A 281 1.30 17.54 -6.87
N ILE A 282 0.60 17.86 -7.94
CA ILE A 282 1.15 18.55 -9.12
C ILE A 282 1.39 20.03 -8.83
N ALA A 283 0.34 20.76 -8.50
CA ALA A 283 0.35 22.21 -8.39
C ALA A 283 0.88 22.73 -7.05
N HIS A 284 0.89 21.89 -6.01
CA HIS A 284 1.28 22.22 -4.62
C HIS A 284 0.70 23.57 -4.17
N PRO A 285 -0.62 23.75 -4.25
CA PRO A 285 -1.26 25.03 -3.97
C PRO A 285 -1.09 25.43 -2.50
N SER A 286 -0.98 26.73 -2.22
CA SER A 286 -1.16 27.20 -0.84
C SER A 286 -2.60 27.01 -0.38
N LEU A 287 -2.86 26.98 0.93
CA LEU A 287 -4.23 26.87 1.44
C LEU A 287 -5.11 28.04 0.94
N ASP A 288 -4.53 29.24 0.82
CA ASP A 288 -5.25 30.41 0.31
C ASP A 288 -5.69 30.23 -1.17
N ALA A 289 -4.98 29.44 -1.94
CA ALA A 289 -5.35 29.15 -3.32
C ALA A 289 -6.69 28.41 -3.44
N PHE A 290 -7.12 27.68 -2.41
CA PHE A 290 -8.42 27.02 -2.39
C PHE A 290 -9.60 27.97 -2.29
N THR A 291 -9.36 29.23 -1.91
CA THR A 291 -10.42 30.26 -1.89
C THR A 291 -10.74 30.80 -3.28
N GLN A 292 -9.88 30.55 -4.26
CA GLN A 292 -10.02 30.97 -5.66
C GLN A 292 -10.20 29.74 -6.57
N PRO A 293 -10.78 29.93 -7.76
CA PRO A 293 -10.87 28.85 -8.75
C PRO A 293 -9.50 28.33 -9.15
N PHE A 294 -9.38 27.01 -9.29
CA PHE A 294 -8.15 26.37 -9.74
C PHE A 294 -7.96 26.62 -11.24
N ASN A 295 -6.84 27.22 -11.60
CA ASN A 295 -6.46 27.54 -12.97
C ASN A 295 -4.96 27.44 -13.24
N HIS A 296 -4.21 26.82 -12.33
CA HIS A 296 -2.75 26.74 -12.43
C HIS A 296 -2.32 25.94 -13.66
N LEU A 297 -2.90 24.77 -13.89
CA LEU A 297 -2.55 23.90 -15.02
C LEU A 297 -3.03 24.50 -16.34
N SER A 298 -4.24 25.03 -16.39
CA SER A 298 -4.79 25.67 -17.58
C SER A 298 -4.00 26.90 -18.01
N ASN A 299 -3.53 27.71 -17.06
CA ASN A 299 -2.71 28.87 -17.36
C ASN A 299 -1.28 28.51 -17.80
N THR A 300 -0.72 27.41 -17.31
CA THR A 300 0.68 27.03 -17.57
C THR A 300 0.84 26.21 -18.86
N LEU A 301 -0.17 25.43 -19.24
CA LEU A 301 -0.11 24.52 -20.41
C LEU A 301 -0.37 25.19 -21.76
N TYR A 302 -0.76 26.45 -21.79
CA TYR A 302 -1.13 27.15 -23.04
C TYR A 302 0.04 27.50 -23.97
N GLU A 303 1.29 27.37 -23.57
CA GLU A 303 2.43 27.90 -24.27
C GLU A 303 3.31 26.86 -25.00
N ASN A 304 3.00 25.55 -24.92
CA ASN A 304 3.93 24.55 -25.47
C ASN A 304 3.28 23.43 -26.29
N ASP A 305 3.63 23.34 -27.59
CA ASP A 305 3.22 22.26 -28.49
C ASP A 305 3.96 20.91 -28.27
N ILE A 306 4.93 20.87 -27.35
CA ILE A 306 5.83 19.73 -27.16
C ILE A 306 5.15 18.62 -26.35
N TRP A 307 4.19 18.99 -25.49
CA TRP A 307 3.49 18.03 -24.64
C TRP A 307 2.47 17.25 -25.47
N ASP A 308 2.48 15.94 -25.27
CA ASP A 308 1.47 15.07 -25.84
C ASP A 308 0.06 15.61 -25.49
N LYS A 309 -0.74 15.86 -26.54
CA LYS A 309 -2.13 16.41 -26.43
C LYS A 309 -3.01 15.60 -25.47
N ARG A 310 -2.70 14.31 -25.26
CA ARG A 310 -3.41 13.45 -24.33
C ARG A 310 -3.02 13.74 -22.89
N SER A 311 -1.73 13.91 -22.62
CA SER A 311 -1.23 14.28 -21.29
C SER A 311 -1.76 15.65 -20.86
N ILE A 312 -1.78 16.63 -21.78
CA ILE A 312 -2.38 17.93 -21.55
C ILE A 312 -3.86 17.78 -21.18
N ARG A 313 -4.62 17.03 -21.95
CA ARG A 313 -6.06 16.80 -21.68
C ARG A 313 -6.29 16.15 -20.31
N GLN A 314 -5.46 15.20 -19.92
CA GLN A 314 -5.56 14.58 -18.61
C GLN A 314 -5.28 15.56 -17.46
N LEU A 315 -4.28 16.41 -17.61
CA LEU A 315 -3.96 17.44 -16.61
C LEU A 315 -5.08 18.46 -16.46
N LEU A 316 -5.64 18.94 -17.58
CA LEU A 316 -6.79 19.86 -17.57
C LEU A 316 -8.04 19.20 -16.98
N GLU A 317 -8.27 17.91 -17.23
CA GLU A 317 -9.36 17.14 -16.62
C GLU A 317 -9.17 17.02 -15.10
N ILE A 318 -7.94 16.80 -14.61
CA ILE A 318 -7.63 16.78 -13.17
C ILE A 318 -8.00 18.12 -12.54
N GLU A 319 -7.59 19.25 -13.14
CA GLU A 319 -7.92 20.58 -12.64
C GLU A 319 -9.42 20.84 -12.64
N ALA A 320 -10.11 20.55 -13.73
CA ALA A 320 -11.55 20.77 -13.86
C ALA A 320 -12.37 19.95 -12.85
N LYS A 321 -12.02 18.68 -12.61
CA LYS A 321 -12.66 17.83 -11.61
C LYS A 321 -12.33 18.26 -10.19
N SER A 322 -11.11 18.74 -9.95
CA SER A 322 -10.70 19.29 -8.65
C SER A 322 -11.47 20.57 -8.33
N GLU A 323 -11.71 21.42 -9.35
CA GLU A 323 -12.53 22.63 -9.19
C GLU A 323 -13.98 22.31 -8.83
N GLN A 324 -14.55 21.21 -9.35
CA GLN A 324 -15.90 20.77 -8.97
C GLN A 324 -16.01 20.44 -7.48
N LEU A 325 -14.97 19.86 -6.89
CA LEU A 325 -14.95 19.51 -5.46
C LEU A 325 -14.59 20.71 -4.56
N ARG A 326 -13.77 21.63 -5.04
CA ARG A 326 -13.23 22.75 -4.24
C ARG A 326 -14.29 23.51 -3.40
N PRO A 327 -15.48 23.87 -3.91
CA PRO A 327 -16.48 24.57 -3.13
C PRO A 327 -16.97 23.82 -1.89
N SER A 328 -17.02 22.50 -1.94
CA SER A 328 -17.43 21.66 -0.80
C SER A 328 -16.37 21.62 0.32
N LEU A 329 -15.15 22.11 0.08
CA LEU A 329 -14.09 22.18 1.08
C LEU A 329 -14.06 23.52 1.83
N LEU A 330 -14.81 24.52 1.40
CA LEU A 330 -14.71 25.87 1.92
C LEU A 330 -15.00 25.95 3.43
N SER A 331 -15.98 25.18 3.92
CA SER A 331 -16.30 25.15 5.36
C SER A 331 -15.17 24.57 6.23
N LEU A 332 -14.37 23.64 5.70
CA LEU A 332 -13.14 23.17 6.36
C LEU A 332 -12.07 24.25 6.37
N LEU A 333 -11.91 24.97 5.27
CA LEU A 333 -10.91 26.03 5.12
C LEU A 333 -11.23 27.29 5.96
N GLU A 334 -12.50 27.45 6.36
CA GLU A 334 -12.93 28.50 7.29
C GLU A 334 -12.53 28.24 8.74
N LEU A 335 -12.17 26.97 9.07
CA LEU A 335 -11.65 26.64 10.40
C LEU A 335 -10.31 27.34 10.62
N LYS A 336 -10.25 28.16 11.68
CA LYS A 336 -9.06 28.94 12.05
C LYS A 336 -8.68 28.67 13.50
N PRO A 337 -7.40 28.79 13.83
CA PRO A 337 -6.97 28.73 15.21
C PRO A 337 -7.71 29.77 16.06
N GLU A 338 -8.28 29.31 17.16
CA GLU A 338 -8.95 30.14 18.17
C GLU A 338 -8.18 30.07 19.46
N THR A 339 -8.22 31.17 20.22
CA THR A 339 -7.60 31.23 21.54
C THR A 339 -8.41 30.51 22.61
N ASP A 340 -9.74 30.51 22.47
CA ASP A 340 -10.65 29.74 23.31
C ASP A 340 -10.84 28.34 22.74
N ILE A 341 -10.25 27.36 23.39
CA ILE A 341 -10.28 25.96 22.97
C ILE A 341 -11.71 25.40 22.96
N GLN A 342 -12.59 25.81 23.83
CA GLN A 342 -13.96 25.31 23.86
C GLN A 342 -14.76 25.81 22.65
N ILE A 343 -14.51 27.04 22.21
CA ILE A 343 -15.09 27.60 20.98
C ILE A 343 -14.54 26.83 19.78
N LEU A 344 -13.23 26.63 19.71
CA LEU A 344 -12.58 25.89 18.64
C LEU A 344 -13.18 24.49 18.47
N VAL A 345 -13.25 23.70 19.54
CA VAL A 345 -13.79 22.33 19.50
C VAL A 345 -15.24 22.31 19.04
N LYS A 346 -16.08 23.28 19.47
CA LYS A 346 -17.47 23.40 19.02
C LYS A 346 -17.57 23.74 17.53
N GLN A 347 -16.73 24.65 17.04
CA GLN A 347 -16.68 25.01 15.61
C GLN A 347 -16.24 23.81 14.76
N VAL A 348 -15.20 23.10 15.18
CA VAL A 348 -14.74 21.87 14.51
C VAL A 348 -15.83 20.82 14.48
N TYR A 349 -16.52 20.58 15.59
CA TYR A 349 -17.63 19.63 15.63
C TYR A 349 -18.76 20.03 14.67
N ALA A 350 -19.12 21.32 14.64
CA ALA A 350 -20.18 21.81 13.75
C ALA A 350 -19.79 21.66 12.26
N CYS A 351 -18.52 21.90 11.93
CA CYS A 351 -18.00 21.66 10.59
C CYS A 351 -17.97 20.18 10.26
N PHE A 352 -17.42 19.33 11.11
CA PHE A 352 -17.34 17.88 10.94
C PHE A 352 -18.74 17.26 10.73
N ALA A 353 -19.74 17.72 11.46
CA ALA A 353 -21.12 17.22 11.35
C ALA A 353 -21.78 17.49 10.00
N GLN A 354 -21.23 18.40 9.19
CA GLN A 354 -21.72 18.64 7.82
C GLN A 354 -21.29 17.53 6.84
N TYR A 355 -20.18 16.85 7.13
CA TYR A 355 -19.62 15.81 6.27
C TYR A 355 -19.90 14.39 6.79
N CYS A 356 -20.00 14.21 8.09
CA CYS A 356 -20.22 12.91 8.70
C CYS A 356 -21.70 12.49 8.58
N THR A 357 -21.95 11.37 7.91
CA THR A 357 -23.31 10.84 7.70
C THR A 357 -23.77 9.87 8.81
N ASP A 358 -22.86 9.43 9.68
CA ASP A 358 -23.16 8.51 10.76
C ASP A 358 -23.68 9.23 12.00
N ALA A 359 -25.00 9.23 12.17
CA ALA A 359 -25.67 9.89 13.29
C ALA A 359 -25.32 9.28 14.66
N SER A 360 -25.02 7.97 14.71
CA SER A 360 -24.63 7.29 15.95
C SER A 360 -23.24 7.76 16.39
N ALA A 361 -22.29 7.77 15.47
CA ALA A 361 -20.94 8.27 15.72
C ALA A 361 -20.94 9.74 16.12
N LEU A 362 -21.73 10.59 15.42
CA LEU A 362 -21.89 12.00 15.79
C LEU A 362 -22.41 12.17 17.21
N ASN A 363 -23.42 11.40 17.60
CA ASN A 363 -23.98 11.48 18.95
C ASN A 363 -22.96 11.02 20.01
N LEU A 364 -22.21 9.95 19.71
CA LEU A 364 -21.18 9.43 20.59
C LEU A 364 -20.04 10.43 20.80
N ILE A 365 -19.54 11.03 19.73
CA ILE A 365 -18.50 12.07 19.79
C ILE A 365 -19.01 13.27 20.56
N ARG A 366 -20.25 13.73 20.29
CA ARG A 366 -20.87 14.86 20.99
C ARG A 366 -20.95 14.62 22.49
N THR A 367 -21.43 13.45 22.90
CA THR A 367 -21.59 13.11 24.32
C THR A 367 -20.24 13.11 25.03
N ASN A 368 -19.22 12.51 24.41
CA ASN A 368 -17.86 12.52 24.96
C ASN A 368 -17.30 13.94 25.06
N LEU A 369 -17.43 14.75 24.01
CA LEU A 369 -17.00 16.13 24.03
C LEU A 369 -17.70 16.95 25.14
N GLN A 370 -18.99 16.75 25.36
CA GLN A 370 -19.71 17.43 26.44
C GLN A 370 -19.14 17.15 27.82
N ASN A 371 -18.65 15.93 28.04
CA ASN A 371 -18.01 15.53 29.29
C ASN A 371 -16.62 16.17 29.50
N HIS A 372 -15.87 16.41 28.42
CA HIS A 372 -14.49 16.92 28.50
C HIS A 372 -14.40 18.44 28.35
N LEU A 373 -15.32 19.08 27.63
CA LEU A 373 -15.29 20.53 27.36
C LEU A 373 -15.16 21.42 28.61
N PRO A 374 -15.86 21.14 29.73
CA PRO A 374 -15.74 22.01 30.91
C PRO A 374 -14.33 22.12 31.49
N HIS A 375 -13.48 21.14 31.21
CA HIS A 375 -12.11 21.06 31.73
C HIS A 375 -11.07 21.70 30.81
N LEU A 376 -11.45 22.04 29.56
CA LEU A 376 -10.53 22.56 28.55
C LEU A 376 -10.38 24.09 28.72
N ASN A 377 -9.16 24.52 29.07
CA ASN A 377 -8.85 25.92 29.26
C ASN A 377 -7.74 26.42 28.34
N THR A 378 -6.88 25.52 27.84
CA THR A 378 -5.71 25.88 27.02
C THR A 378 -5.47 24.90 25.90
N LEU A 379 -4.81 25.35 24.84
CA LEU A 379 -4.41 24.50 23.70
C LEU A 379 -3.48 23.34 24.12
N ASN A 380 -2.72 23.51 25.20
CA ASN A 380 -1.83 22.44 25.71
C ASN A 380 -2.60 21.21 26.23
N GLN A 381 -3.91 21.32 26.45
CA GLN A 381 -4.78 20.22 26.89
C GLN A 381 -5.33 19.40 25.71
N VAL A 382 -5.20 19.88 24.46
CA VAL A 382 -5.73 19.19 23.27
C VAL A 382 -5.14 17.78 23.07
N PRO A 383 -3.83 17.53 23.24
CA PRO A 383 -3.31 16.17 23.11
C PRO A 383 -3.97 15.17 24.08
N TYR A 384 -4.33 15.62 25.26
CA TYR A 384 -5.02 14.80 26.27
C TYR A 384 -6.50 14.56 25.89
N LEU A 385 -7.16 15.56 25.30
CA LEU A 385 -8.50 15.38 24.73
C LEU A 385 -8.48 14.36 23.59
N ILE A 386 -7.54 14.49 22.67
CA ILE A 386 -7.38 13.53 21.56
C ILE A 386 -7.19 12.12 22.12
N HIS A 387 -6.32 11.96 23.10
CA HIS A 387 -6.08 10.68 23.75
C HIS A 387 -7.36 10.06 24.36
N GLN A 388 -8.20 10.87 25.00
CA GLN A 388 -9.47 10.39 25.54
C GLN A 388 -10.48 10.02 24.42
N LEU A 389 -10.51 10.77 23.34
CA LEU A 389 -11.36 10.45 22.19
C LEU A 389 -10.91 9.16 21.50
N GLU A 390 -9.62 8.91 21.41
CA GLU A 390 -9.05 7.67 20.82
C GLU A 390 -9.43 6.40 21.62
N GLN A 391 -9.88 6.53 22.87
CA GLN A 391 -10.43 5.41 23.65
C GLN A 391 -11.85 4.98 23.19
N ILE A 392 -12.48 5.77 22.31
CA ILE A 392 -13.76 5.40 21.69
C ILE A 392 -13.47 4.41 20.57
N GLN A 393 -13.66 3.15 20.87
CA GLN A 393 -13.34 2.04 19.97
C GLN A 393 -14.50 1.69 19.06
N ASP A 394 -14.17 1.17 17.88
CA ASP A 394 -15.15 0.58 16.98
C ASP A 394 -15.62 -0.78 17.50
N THR A 395 -16.94 -0.98 17.56
CA THR A 395 -17.52 -2.22 18.06
C THR A 395 -18.56 -2.74 17.07
N GLU A 396 -18.25 -3.87 16.46
CA GLU A 396 -19.24 -4.65 15.71
C GLU A 396 -19.97 -5.57 16.70
N SER A 397 -21.27 -5.43 16.83
CA SER A 397 -22.04 -6.23 17.77
C SER A 397 -23.23 -6.91 17.11
N SER A 398 -23.40 -8.19 17.44
CA SER A 398 -24.56 -8.99 17.08
C SER A 398 -25.14 -9.66 18.32
N GLU A 399 -26.45 -9.67 18.43
CA GLU A 399 -27.12 -10.32 19.60
C GLU A 399 -26.92 -11.83 19.61
N GLN A 400 -26.81 -12.46 18.46
CA GLN A 400 -26.71 -13.93 18.31
C GLN A 400 -25.39 -14.35 17.63
N GLY A 401 -24.34 -13.52 17.71
CA GLY A 401 -23.09 -13.74 17.03
C GLY A 401 -22.00 -14.36 17.90
N ILE A 402 -20.97 -14.88 17.23
CA ILE A 402 -19.73 -15.35 17.82
C ILE A 402 -19.08 -14.20 18.60
N GLN A 403 -18.60 -14.49 19.80
CA GLN A 403 -17.80 -13.52 20.55
C GLN A 403 -16.32 -13.66 20.18
N ILE A 404 -15.70 -12.56 19.77
CA ILE A 404 -14.25 -12.49 19.49
C ILE A 404 -13.63 -11.59 20.54
N VAL A 405 -12.71 -12.14 21.33
CA VAL A 405 -12.07 -11.44 22.44
C VAL A 405 -10.55 -11.65 22.45
N GLY A 406 -9.84 -10.84 23.21
CA GLY A 406 -8.43 -11.03 23.51
C GLY A 406 -8.23 -11.99 24.70
N LEU A 407 -6.95 -12.31 25.00
CA LEU A 407 -6.60 -13.25 26.06
C LEU A 407 -7.12 -12.85 27.44
N GLN A 408 -7.10 -11.56 27.77
CA GLN A 408 -7.56 -11.05 29.07
C GLN A 408 -9.07 -11.24 29.30
N ASP A 409 -9.84 -11.34 28.23
CA ASP A 409 -11.29 -11.51 28.26
C ASP A 409 -11.72 -12.94 27.93
N ALA A 410 -10.76 -13.88 27.90
CA ALA A 410 -10.99 -15.27 27.48
C ALA A 410 -11.89 -16.07 28.43
N MET A 411 -12.00 -15.63 29.70
CA MET A 411 -12.76 -16.37 30.71
C MET A 411 -14.26 -16.07 30.63
N ILE A 412 -14.90 -16.58 29.58
CA ILE A 412 -16.35 -16.46 29.34
C ILE A 412 -16.99 -17.81 29.60
N PRO A 413 -17.87 -17.95 30.66
CA PRO A 413 -18.50 -19.23 31.00
C PRO A 413 -19.64 -19.58 30.04
N PHE A 414 -20.06 -20.84 30.09
CA PHE A 414 -21.25 -21.40 29.39
C PHE A 414 -21.11 -21.43 27.87
N MET A 415 -19.88 -21.46 27.33
CA MET A 415 -19.63 -21.66 25.92
C MET A 415 -19.59 -23.15 25.58
N GLU A 416 -20.12 -23.54 24.43
CA GLU A 416 -20.05 -24.91 23.96
C GLU A 416 -18.75 -25.19 23.18
N GLN A 417 -18.28 -24.19 22.43
CA GLN A 417 -17.07 -24.27 21.62
C GLN A 417 -16.20 -23.03 21.76
N THR A 418 -14.90 -23.23 21.95
CA THR A 418 -13.91 -22.14 22.02
C THR A 418 -12.74 -22.42 21.06
N PHE A 419 -12.41 -21.44 20.25
CA PHE A 419 -11.21 -21.42 19.40
C PHE A 419 -10.20 -20.46 20.01
N ILE A 420 -8.98 -20.93 20.26
CA ILE A 420 -7.87 -20.13 20.75
C ILE A 420 -6.88 -20.03 19.61
N MET A 421 -6.75 -18.83 19.01
CA MET A 421 -6.04 -18.60 17.77
C MET A 421 -4.76 -17.80 18.01
N GLY A 422 -3.73 -18.07 17.20
CA GLY A 422 -2.45 -17.37 17.29
C GLY A 422 -1.58 -17.87 18.45
N CYS A 423 -1.66 -19.14 18.81
CA CYS A 423 -1.02 -19.78 19.96
C CYS A 423 0.51 -19.88 19.83
N THR A 424 1.19 -18.84 19.37
CA THR A 424 2.64 -18.83 19.19
C THR A 424 3.38 -18.38 20.46
N GLN A 425 4.65 -18.73 20.57
CA GLN A 425 5.52 -18.31 21.68
C GLN A 425 5.61 -16.79 21.84
N LYS A 426 5.42 -16.05 20.76
CA LYS A 426 5.38 -14.58 20.78
C LYS A 426 4.10 -14.06 21.45
N ASN A 427 2.98 -14.75 21.25
CA ASN A 427 1.65 -14.25 21.58
C ASN A 427 1.07 -14.83 22.88
N TYR A 428 1.69 -15.82 23.47
CA TYR A 428 1.23 -16.43 24.72
C TYR A 428 2.45 -16.73 25.61
N PRO A 429 2.38 -16.45 26.93
CA PRO A 429 1.19 -16.14 27.72
C PRO A 429 0.84 -14.65 27.83
N GLN A 430 1.58 -13.73 27.23
CA GLN A 430 1.35 -12.27 27.31
C GLN A 430 1.25 -11.78 28.77
N TYR A 431 2.16 -12.25 29.61
CA TYR A 431 2.16 -11.83 31.02
C TYR A 431 2.23 -10.28 31.10
N PRO A 432 1.26 -9.64 31.79
CA PRO A 432 1.24 -8.20 31.94
C PRO A 432 2.40 -7.77 32.86
N VAL A 433 3.38 -7.07 32.29
CA VAL A 433 4.51 -6.50 33.01
C VAL A 433 4.31 -5.00 33.11
N HIS A 434 4.49 -4.44 34.28
CA HIS A 434 4.51 -2.99 34.47
C HIS A 434 5.64 -2.37 33.66
N ARG A 435 5.30 -1.42 32.82
CA ARG A 435 6.23 -0.70 31.94
C ARG A 435 6.05 0.81 32.14
N GLY A 436 7.03 1.60 31.72
CA GLY A 436 6.93 3.04 31.77
C GLY A 436 7.51 3.65 33.03
N PHE A 437 6.77 4.54 33.67
CA PHE A 437 7.21 5.25 34.87
C PHE A 437 7.36 4.32 36.07
N PHE A 438 6.30 3.58 36.32
CA PHE A 438 6.17 2.64 37.44
C PHE A 438 6.44 1.23 36.91
N ASP A 439 7.68 1.03 36.42
CA ASP A 439 8.10 -0.26 35.87
C ASP A 439 8.07 -1.36 36.95
N GLU A 440 8.27 -2.62 36.49
CA GLU A 440 8.19 -3.79 37.35
C GLU A 440 9.14 -3.70 38.55
N ASP A 441 10.33 -3.14 38.38
CA ASP A 441 11.30 -2.97 39.47
C ASP A 441 10.80 -1.95 40.51
N TYR A 442 10.22 -0.83 40.04
CA TYR A 442 9.63 0.15 40.93
C TYR A 442 8.46 -0.44 41.72
N PHE A 443 7.55 -1.13 41.03
CA PHE A 443 6.39 -1.77 41.66
C PHE A 443 6.78 -2.85 42.66
N ASN A 444 7.74 -3.71 42.31
CA ASN A 444 8.25 -4.74 43.21
C ASN A 444 8.92 -4.16 44.50
N ASN A 445 9.52 -2.97 44.40
CA ASN A 445 10.04 -2.28 45.57
C ASN A 445 8.94 -1.69 46.47
N CYS A 446 7.73 -1.48 45.93
CA CYS A 446 6.56 -1.02 46.70
C CYS A 446 5.88 -2.20 47.42
N ILE A 447 5.84 -3.36 46.77
CA ILE A 447 5.13 -4.57 47.26
C ILE A 447 6.16 -5.67 47.48
N GLN A 448 6.19 -6.22 48.65
CA GLN A 448 7.14 -7.31 49.02
C GLN A 448 6.61 -8.70 48.60
N ASP A 449 6.29 -8.86 47.29
CA ASP A 449 5.78 -10.15 46.80
C ASP A 449 6.76 -10.83 45.85
N ASP A 450 6.65 -12.16 45.71
CA ASP A 450 7.46 -12.97 44.81
C ASP A 450 6.93 -12.93 43.37
N PRO A 451 7.68 -12.35 42.41
CA PRO A 451 7.26 -12.29 40.99
C PRO A 451 6.98 -13.66 40.37
N SER A 452 7.69 -14.72 40.83
CA SER A 452 7.49 -16.07 40.31
C SER A 452 6.12 -16.65 40.71
N GLN A 453 5.64 -16.34 41.89
CA GLN A 453 4.32 -16.77 42.36
C GLN A 453 3.22 -16.05 41.57
N ARG A 454 3.39 -14.74 41.32
CA ARG A 454 2.46 -13.96 40.46
C ARG A 454 2.36 -14.51 39.04
N TYR A 455 3.48 -14.89 38.44
CA TYR A 455 3.51 -15.49 37.12
C TYR A 455 2.78 -16.84 37.11
N GLN A 456 3.09 -17.74 38.05
CA GLN A 456 2.43 -19.04 38.13
C GLN A 456 0.93 -18.93 38.37
N TRP A 457 0.52 -18.03 39.23
CA TRP A 457 -0.88 -17.75 39.45
C TRP A 457 -1.59 -17.24 38.17
N TYR A 458 -0.97 -16.31 37.41
CA TYR A 458 -1.48 -15.84 36.15
C TYR A 458 -1.67 -16.97 35.13
N ILE A 459 -0.67 -17.82 34.96
CA ILE A 459 -0.75 -19.00 34.08
C ILE A 459 -1.90 -19.91 34.51
N SER A 460 -2.11 -20.15 35.79
CA SER A 460 -3.19 -21.00 36.27
C SER A 460 -4.56 -20.46 35.91
N GLN A 461 -4.76 -19.16 35.93
CA GLN A 461 -6.02 -18.54 35.49
C GLN A 461 -6.24 -18.70 33.98
N LEU A 462 -5.18 -18.52 33.18
CA LEU A 462 -5.27 -18.74 31.74
C LEU A 462 -5.65 -20.20 31.43
N GLU A 463 -5.05 -21.17 32.12
CA GLU A 463 -5.40 -22.58 31.97
C GLU A 463 -6.87 -22.86 32.37
N GLN A 464 -7.34 -22.24 33.45
CA GLN A 464 -8.76 -22.34 33.84
C GLN A 464 -9.70 -21.82 32.76
N SER A 465 -9.30 -20.76 32.04
CA SER A 465 -10.12 -20.24 30.94
C SER A 465 -10.27 -21.25 29.79
N PHE A 466 -9.28 -22.13 29.59
CA PHE A 466 -9.35 -23.20 28.59
C PHE A 466 -10.28 -24.35 28.99
N GLU A 467 -10.72 -24.40 30.24
CA GLU A 467 -11.56 -25.48 30.78
C GLU A 467 -13.06 -25.10 30.83
N LEU A 468 -13.43 -23.92 30.31
CA LEU A 468 -14.81 -23.41 30.43
C LEU A 468 -15.75 -23.86 29.30
N ALA A 469 -15.27 -24.47 28.23
CA ALA A 469 -16.07 -24.91 27.10
C ALA A 469 -16.03 -26.42 26.90
N ASN A 470 -17.06 -26.98 26.25
CA ASN A 470 -17.13 -28.40 25.95
C ASN A 470 -16.06 -28.87 24.98
N ALA A 471 -15.82 -28.07 23.95
CA ALA A 471 -14.78 -28.29 22.94
C ALA A 471 -13.86 -27.07 22.84
N VAL A 472 -12.56 -27.30 22.90
CA VAL A 472 -11.54 -26.26 22.80
C VAL A 472 -10.54 -26.60 21.70
N THR A 473 -10.41 -25.72 20.74
CA THR A 473 -9.51 -25.89 19.58
C THR A 473 -8.42 -24.84 19.65
N PHE A 474 -7.17 -25.30 19.72
CA PHE A 474 -5.99 -24.44 19.66
C PHE A 474 -5.46 -24.37 18.24
N THR A 475 -5.14 -23.18 17.77
CA THR A 475 -4.55 -23.00 16.45
C THR A 475 -3.34 -22.08 16.49
N TYR A 476 -2.37 -22.30 15.61
CA TYR A 476 -1.22 -21.43 15.45
C TYR A 476 -0.72 -21.45 14.01
N SER A 477 -0.03 -20.39 13.61
CA SER A 477 0.63 -20.27 12.31
C SER A 477 2.11 -20.62 12.46
N VAL A 478 2.63 -21.51 11.60
CA VAL A 478 4.08 -21.84 11.58
C VAL A 478 4.96 -20.75 10.96
N GLY A 479 4.36 -19.72 10.36
CA GLY A 479 5.05 -18.57 9.81
C GLY A 479 4.15 -17.34 9.71
N ASN A 480 4.76 -16.16 9.68
CA ASN A 480 4.06 -14.91 9.47
C ASN A 480 4.03 -14.51 7.97
N TYR A 481 3.46 -13.35 7.65
CA TYR A 481 3.42 -12.82 6.27
C TYR A 481 4.80 -12.45 5.71
N GLU A 482 5.80 -12.23 6.55
CA GLU A 482 7.17 -11.95 6.15
C GLU A 482 8.00 -13.23 5.90
N GLY A 483 7.41 -14.41 6.08
CA GLY A 483 8.09 -15.69 5.96
C GLY A 483 8.96 -16.07 7.15
N LYS A 484 8.87 -15.36 8.28
CA LYS A 484 9.54 -15.72 9.53
C LYS A 484 8.81 -16.88 10.18
N GLY A 485 9.55 -17.92 10.55
CA GLY A 485 9.02 -19.08 11.27
C GLY A 485 8.50 -18.71 12.65
N ALA A 486 7.43 -19.38 13.09
CA ALA A 486 6.87 -19.28 14.42
C ALA A 486 6.65 -20.68 15.00
N SER A 487 6.78 -20.82 16.31
CA SER A 487 6.56 -22.05 17.06
C SER A 487 5.36 -21.92 18.00
N LEU A 488 4.71 -23.03 18.32
CA LEU A 488 3.72 -23.10 19.38
C LEU A 488 4.31 -22.61 20.71
N SER A 489 3.52 -21.98 21.56
CA SER A 489 3.91 -21.61 22.91
C SER A 489 4.23 -22.87 23.73
N PHE A 490 5.32 -22.80 24.49
CA PHE A 490 5.74 -23.86 25.36
C PHE A 490 4.69 -24.19 26.44
N GLU A 491 4.07 -23.18 27.01
CA GLU A 491 3.07 -23.33 28.06
C GLU A 491 1.77 -24.00 27.51
N ILE A 492 1.36 -23.65 26.29
CA ILE A 492 0.22 -24.31 25.63
C ILE A 492 0.58 -25.74 25.23
N GLU A 493 1.80 -25.99 24.75
CA GLU A 493 2.24 -27.32 24.41
C GLU A 493 2.29 -28.23 25.65
N ASP A 494 2.77 -27.70 26.78
CA ASP A 494 2.76 -28.44 28.06
C ASP A 494 1.35 -28.74 28.57
N PHE A 495 0.44 -27.74 28.49
CA PHE A 495 -0.97 -27.93 28.80
C PHE A 495 -1.60 -29.05 27.96
N LEU A 496 -1.38 -29.04 26.65
CA LEU A 496 -1.93 -30.02 25.71
C LEU A 496 -1.37 -31.43 25.97
N LYS A 497 -0.07 -31.56 26.27
CA LYS A 497 0.55 -32.83 26.66
C LYS A 497 -0.06 -33.40 27.94
N ARG A 498 -0.34 -32.53 28.92
CA ARG A 498 -1.07 -32.97 30.16
C ARG A 498 -2.48 -33.45 29.86
N LYS A 499 -3.12 -32.98 28.74
CA LYS A 499 -4.40 -33.45 28.24
C LYS A 499 -4.31 -34.60 27.22
N ALA A 500 -3.12 -35.23 27.09
CA ALA A 500 -2.84 -36.35 26.21
C ALA A 500 -2.97 -36.01 24.69
N ILE A 501 -2.62 -34.78 24.31
CA ILE A 501 -2.56 -34.33 22.92
C ILE A 501 -1.11 -34.08 22.54
N ASP A 502 -0.53 -35.04 21.79
CA ASP A 502 0.90 -35.01 21.40
C ASP A 502 1.08 -34.70 19.91
N HIS A 503 0.01 -34.68 19.11
CA HIS A 503 0.07 -34.46 17.67
C HIS A 503 -0.75 -33.24 17.26
N PHE A 504 -0.16 -32.44 16.36
CA PHE A 504 -0.81 -31.28 15.78
C PHE A 504 -1.05 -31.54 14.29
N GLU A 505 -2.28 -31.46 13.87
CA GLU A 505 -2.65 -31.64 12.48
C GLU A 505 -2.65 -30.33 11.71
N SER A 506 -2.45 -30.40 10.39
CA SER A 506 -2.69 -29.24 9.54
C SER A 506 -4.18 -28.93 9.51
N LEU A 507 -4.56 -27.67 9.61
CA LEU A 507 -5.95 -27.27 9.42
C LEU A 507 -6.49 -27.85 8.09
N PRO A 508 -7.68 -28.45 8.09
CA PRO A 508 -8.28 -28.99 6.90
C PRO A 508 -8.70 -27.84 5.96
N LEU A 509 -7.85 -27.52 5.02
CA LEU A 509 -8.12 -26.49 4.04
C LEU A 509 -8.59 -27.19 2.74
N GLN A 510 -9.76 -26.82 2.27
CA GLN A 510 -10.10 -27.10 0.87
C GLN A 510 -9.28 -26.14 0.00
N GLU A 511 -8.19 -26.65 -0.57
CA GLU A 511 -7.48 -25.91 -1.62
C GLU A 511 -8.44 -25.80 -2.80
N ALA A 512 -8.94 -24.60 -3.05
CA ALA A 512 -9.55 -24.32 -4.33
C ALA A 512 -8.45 -24.46 -5.38
N GLU A 513 -8.57 -25.46 -6.25
CA GLU A 513 -7.75 -25.51 -7.46
C GLU A 513 -8.04 -24.25 -8.25
N VAL A 514 -7.10 -23.29 -8.19
CA VAL A 514 -7.16 -22.13 -9.06
C VAL A 514 -6.73 -22.62 -10.43
N SER A 515 -7.69 -23.02 -11.25
CA SER A 515 -7.45 -23.26 -12.67
C SER A 515 -6.97 -21.94 -13.29
N VAL A 516 -5.72 -21.92 -13.76
CA VAL A 516 -5.22 -20.78 -14.53
C VAL A 516 -5.77 -20.93 -15.92
N ASP A 517 -6.93 -20.33 -16.18
CA ASP A 517 -7.48 -20.28 -17.52
C ASP A 517 -6.60 -19.39 -18.39
N ARG A 518 -5.82 -20.02 -19.28
CA ARG A 518 -4.96 -19.32 -20.25
C ARG A 518 -5.71 -18.98 -21.53
N ASP A 519 -6.79 -19.66 -21.80
CA ASP A 519 -7.55 -19.57 -23.05
C ASP A 519 -8.71 -18.58 -22.95
N PHE A 520 -8.40 -17.38 -22.45
CA PHE A 520 -9.38 -16.29 -22.42
C PHE A 520 -9.76 -15.90 -23.85
N LYS A 521 -11.03 -16.04 -24.21
CA LYS A 521 -11.59 -15.64 -25.51
C LYS A 521 -12.78 -14.75 -25.32
N LEU A 522 -12.86 -13.70 -26.12
CA LEU A 522 -14.07 -12.90 -26.29
C LEU A 522 -15.02 -13.58 -27.28
N ASP A 523 -16.29 -13.26 -27.14
CA ASP A 523 -17.21 -13.50 -28.24
C ASP A 523 -16.71 -12.76 -29.51
N PRO A 524 -16.70 -13.41 -30.71
CA PRO A 524 -16.20 -12.79 -31.94
C PRO A 524 -16.87 -11.47 -32.29
N GLU A 525 -18.16 -11.28 -32.01
CA GLU A 525 -18.87 -10.03 -32.28
C GLU A 525 -18.43 -8.92 -31.31
N LEU A 526 -18.22 -9.25 -30.05
CA LEU A 526 -17.66 -8.30 -29.08
C LEU A 526 -16.22 -7.92 -29.47
N SER A 527 -15.42 -8.86 -29.91
CA SER A 527 -14.06 -8.57 -30.37
C SER A 527 -14.06 -7.63 -31.56
N LYS A 528 -14.96 -7.85 -32.52
CA LYS A 528 -15.13 -6.93 -33.66
C LYS A 528 -15.51 -5.52 -33.21
N GLN A 529 -16.43 -5.39 -32.27
CA GLN A 529 -16.82 -4.08 -31.73
C GLN A 529 -15.66 -3.34 -31.06
N LEU A 530 -14.76 -4.04 -30.40
CA LEU A 530 -13.64 -3.46 -29.65
C LEU A 530 -12.46 -3.05 -30.54
N PHE A 531 -12.14 -3.84 -31.57
CA PHE A 531 -10.89 -3.69 -32.31
C PHE A 531 -11.06 -3.31 -33.77
N PHE A 532 -12.26 -3.48 -34.33
CA PHE A 532 -12.51 -3.25 -35.75
C PHE A 532 -13.48 -2.09 -35.95
N LYS A 533 -13.39 -1.48 -37.10
CA LYS A 533 -14.40 -0.59 -37.65
C LYS A 533 -14.83 -1.16 -38.99
N ASP A 534 -16.06 -1.62 -39.08
CA ASP A 534 -16.54 -2.48 -40.13
C ASP A 534 -15.69 -3.77 -40.24
N THR A 535 -14.93 -3.92 -41.31
CA THR A 535 -14.02 -5.06 -41.53
C THR A 535 -12.55 -4.71 -41.27
N ASP A 536 -12.23 -3.44 -40.98
CA ASP A 536 -10.87 -2.95 -40.87
C ASP A 536 -10.37 -3.02 -39.42
N LEU A 537 -9.25 -3.68 -39.18
CA LEU A 537 -8.55 -3.67 -37.91
C LEU A 537 -7.76 -2.38 -37.75
N PHE A 538 -7.96 -1.65 -36.68
CA PHE A 538 -7.31 -0.35 -36.43
C PHE A 538 -6.30 -0.42 -35.27
N GLY A 539 -5.09 0.13 -35.48
CA GLY A 539 -4.15 0.28 -34.40
C GLY A 539 -2.87 1.05 -34.75
N SER A 540 -2.12 1.41 -33.73
CA SER A 540 -0.73 1.81 -33.95
C SER A 540 0.16 0.59 -34.04
N VAL A 541 1.27 0.70 -34.78
CA VAL A 541 2.24 -0.39 -34.89
C VAL A 541 2.73 -0.85 -33.51
N SER A 542 3.03 0.09 -32.60
CA SER A 542 3.45 -0.20 -31.24
C SER A 542 2.36 -0.88 -30.40
N SER A 543 1.08 -0.61 -30.68
CA SER A 543 -0.01 -1.31 -29.98
C SER A 543 -0.10 -2.78 -30.43
N PHE A 544 0.17 -3.05 -31.70
CA PHE A 544 0.19 -4.42 -32.22
C PHE A 544 1.38 -5.24 -31.71
N GLU A 545 2.54 -4.61 -31.49
CA GLU A 545 3.65 -5.26 -30.75
C GLU A 545 3.20 -5.71 -29.34
N SER A 546 2.34 -4.91 -28.67
CA SER A 546 1.78 -5.30 -27.37
C SER A 546 0.92 -6.56 -27.44
N PHE A 547 0.17 -6.76 -28.52
CA PHE A 547 -0.59 -7.99 -28.74
C PHE A 547 0.31 -9.23 -28.81
N PHE A 548 1.38 -9.16 -29.60
CA PHE A 548 2.31 -10.28 -29.73
C PHE A 548 3.07 -10.58 -28.44
N ARG A 549 3.27 -9.57 -27.60
CA ARG A 549 3.83 -9.74 -26.24
C ARG A 549 2.85 -10.38 -25.28
N CYS A 550 1.58 -9.93 -25.28
CA CYS A 550 0.53 -10.47 -24.45
C CYS A 550 -0.85 -10.02 -24.97
N PRO A 551 -1.66 -10.90 -25.57
CA PRO A 551 -2.99 -10.56 -26.06
C PRO A 551 -3.90 -9.97 -24.99
N TYR A 552 -3.80 -10.43 -23.74
CA TYR A 552 -4.58 -9.88 -22.62
C TYR A 552 -4.19 -8.44 -22.28
N GLN A 553 -2.90 -8.10 -22.28
CA GLN A 553 -2.43 -6.73 -22.10
C GLN A 553 -2.97 -5.80 -23.20
N TYR A 554 -2.94 -6.27 -24.44
CA TYR A 554 -3.50 -5.55 -25.59
C TYR A 554 -5.00 -5.31 -25.42
N TYR A 555 -5.75 -6.33 -25.02
CA TYR A 555 -7.18 -6.22 -24.74
C TYR A 555 -7.48 -5.16 -23.69
N LEU A 556 -6.79 -5.17 -22.55
CA LEU A 556 -7.00 -4.17 -21.50
C LEU A 556 -6.67 -2.76 -21.98
N LYS A 557 -5.55 -2.60 -22.71
CA LYS A 557 -5.05 -1.30 -23.15
C LYS A 557 -5.79 -0.75 -24.37
N ALA A 558 -5.96 -1.53 -25.41
CA ALA A 558 -6.51 -1.11 -26.69
C ALA A 558 -8.04 -1.36 -26.81
N GLY A 559 -8.52 -2.49 -26.30
CA GLY A 559 -9.93 -2.85 -26.30
C GLY A 559 -10.73 -2.08 -25.26
N LEU A 560 -10.42 -2.30 -24.00
CA LEU A 560 -11.11 -1.64 -22.89
C LEU A 560 -10.63 -0.21 -22.62
N LYS A 561 -9.53 0.21 -23.22
CA LYS A 561 -8.92 1.55 -23.03
C LYS A 561 -8.65 1.88 -21.57
N LEU A 562 -8.27 0.88 -20.79
CA LEU A 562 -7.85 1.07 -19.41
C LEU A 562 -6.46 1.69 -19.38
N TYR A 563 -6.36 2.82 -18.71
CA TYR A 563 -5.09 3.51 -18.55
C TYR A 563 -4.80 3.69 -17.08
N VAL A 564 -3.64 3.21 -16.66
CA VAL A 564 -3.13 3.49 -15.31
C VAL A 564 -2.74 4.96 -15.25
N GLN A 565 -3.36 5.68 -14.33
CA GLN A 565 -2.96 7.04 -14.04
C GLN A 565 -1.70 6.97 -13.19
N LYS A 566 -0.54 7.21 -13.79
CA LYS A 566 0.72 7.32 -13.05
C LYS A 566 0.85 8.74 -12.50
N PRO A 567 1.32 8.91 -11.24
CA PRO A 567 1.76 10.22 -10.79
C PRO A 567 2.85 10.71 -11.78
N PHE A 568 2.98 12.03 -11.90
CA PHE A 568 4.02 12.57 -12.76
C PHE A 568 5.38 12.11 -12.23
N GLU A 569 6.05 11.31 -13.01
CA GLU A 569 7.43 10.90 -12.78
C GLU A 569 8.29 11.46 -13.89
N ILE A 570 9.37 12.13 -13.51
CA ILE A 570 10.42 12.49 -14.45
C ILE A 570 11.22 11.21 -14.71
N ASP A 571 10.85 10.53 -15.77
CA ASP A 571 11.40 9.25 -16.19
C ASP A 571 12.12 9.34 -17.54
N ASN A 572 12.62 8.21 -18.00
CA ASN A 572 13.28 8.11 -19.30
C ASN A 572 12.35 8.44 -20.49
N SER A 573 11.04 8.34 -20.32
CA SER A 573 10.06 8.67 -21.36
C SER A 573 10.01 10.17 -21.60
N LEU A 574 10.01 10.96 -20.52
CA LEU A 574 10.08 12.42 -20.62
C LEU A 574 11.38 12.88 -21.29
N MET A 575 12.50 12.25 -20.90
CA MET A 575 13.80 12.52 -21.55
C MET A 575 13.78 12.18 -23.04
N GLY A 576 13.08 11.10 -23.41
CA GLY A 576 12.82 10.75 -24.81
C GLY A 576 12.10 11.87 -25.54
N THR A 577 11.00 12.34 -24.98
CA THR A 577 10.17 13.42 -25.57
C THR A 577 10.99 14.70 -25.78
N ILE A 578 11.78 15.11 -24.77
CA ILE A 578 12.65 16.30 -24.89
C ILE A 578 13.70 16.12 -25.99
N ALA A 579 14.33 14.95 -26.07
CA ALA A 579 15.35 14.67 -27.08
C ALA A 579 14.77 14.68 -28.49
N HIS A 580 13.61 14.05 -28.72
CA HIS A 580 12.93 14.08 -30.01
C HIS A 580 12.60 15.51 -30.43
N ALA A 581 12.07 16.33 -29.51
CA ALA A 581 11.76 17.73 -29.80
C ALA A 581 13.01 18.55 -30.17
N VAL A 582 14.12 18.35 -29.49
CA VAL A 582 15.39 19.02 -29.79
C VAL A 582 15.92 18.59 -31.17
N PHE A 583 15.91 17.28 -31.47
CA PHE A 583 16.39 16.76 -32.75
C PHE A 583 15.49 17.18 -33.90
N GLU A 584 14.17 17.08 -33.73
CA GLU A 584 13.18 17.53 -34.71
C GLU A 584 13.39 19.01 -35.06
N HIS A 585 13.42 19.88 -34.04
CA HIS A 585 13.59 21.31 -34.24
C HIS A 585 14.93 21.63 -34.97
N SER A 586 16.00 20.97 -34.56
CA SER A 586 17.32 21.15 -35.16
C SER A 586 17.34 20.76 -36.64
N VAL A 587 16.76 19.60 -36.98
CA VAL A 587 16.66 19.15 -38.39
C VAL A 587 15.83 20.08 -39.23
N ARG A 588 14.63 20.52 -38.73
CA ARG A 588 13.75 21.46 -39.43
C ARG A 588 14.43 22.81 -39.72
N LYS A 589 15.34 23.24 -38.82
CA LYS A 589 16.03 24.52 -38.95
C LYS A 589 17.28 24.47 -39.82
N ALA A 590 18.06 23.41 -39.72
CA ALA A 590 19.42 23.39 -40.28
C ALA A 590 19.70 22.19 -41.21
N HIS A 591 18.71 21.31 -41.46
CA HIS A 591 18.87 20.13 -42.31
C HIS A 591 20.17 19.37 -42.02
N LYS A 592 21.12 19.33 -42.97
CA LYS A 592 22.37 18.59 -42.83
C LYS A 592 23.27 19.09 -41.67
N GLU A 593 23.19 20.39 -41.33
CA GLU A 593 23.93 20.98 -40.22
C GLU A 593 23.17 20.93 -38.88
N TYR A 594 22.14 20.08 -38.76
CA TYR A 594 21.24 20.08 -37.61
C TYR A 594 21.95 19.78 -36.28
N ALA A 595 22.95 18.90 -36.28
CA ALA A 595 23.68 18.52 -35.09
C ALA A 595 24.51 19.68 -34.53
N ASN A 596 25.22 20.38 -35.42
CA ASN A 596 26.00 21.58 -35.08
C ASN A 596 25.06 22.75 -34.68
N PHE A 597 23.92 22.91 -35.35
CA PHE A 597 22.89 23.87 -34.95
C PHE A 597 22.36 23.58 -33.56
N GLY A 598 21.92 22.36 -33.31
CA GLY A 598 21.41 21.92 -32.00
C GLY A 598 22.42 22.14 -30.89
N GLN A 599 23.70 21.83 -31.14
CA GLN A 599 24.78 22.05 -30.18
C GLN A 599 24.97 23.54 -29.82
N ARG A 600 24.92 24.43 -30.80
CA ARG A 600 25.06 25.86 -30.56
C ARG A 600 23.89 26.53 -29.88
N HIS A 601 22.65 25.97 -30.07
CA HIS A 601 21.43 26.53 -29.56
C HIS A 601 20.81 25.65 -28.46
N LEU A 602 21.58 24.75 -27.85
CA LEU A 602 21.11 23.74 -26.90
C LEU A 602 20.35 24.38 -25.72
N ASP A 603 20.90 25.47 -25.17
CA ASP A 603 20.26 26.18 -24.07
C ASP A 603 18.92 26.78 -24.46
N GLU A 604 18.85 27.38 -25.66
CA GLU A 604 17.63 27.99 -26.19
C GLU A 604 16.53 26.95 -26.46
N LEU A 605 16.92 25.72 -26.79
CA LEU A 605 15.99 24.63 -27.07
C LEU A 605 15.53 23.90 -25.79
N VAL A 606 16.41 23.76 -24.80
CA VAL A 606 16.14 22.92 -23.62
C VAL A 606 15.59 23.72 -22.44
N ASP A 607 16.13 24.93 -22.18
CA ASP A 607 15.77 25.71 -20.99
C ASP A 607 14.28 26.06 -20.90
N PRO A 608 13.59 26.46 -21.99
CA PRO A 608 12.16 26.73 -21.91
C PRO A 608 11.35 25.53 -21.45
N LEU A 609 11.71 24.31 -21.91
CA LEU A 609 11.00 23.08 -21.56
C LEU A 609 11.11 22.78 -20.07
N PHE A 610 12.32 22.90 -19.52
CA PHE A 610 12.53 22.68 -18.09
C PHE A 610 11.94 23.80 -17.22
N ASN A 611 11.91 25.04 -17.71
CA ASN A 611 11.24 26.15 -17.02
C ASN A 611 9.72 25.91 -16.92
N ASP A 612 9.11 25.39 -17.97
CA ASP A 612 7.69 25.03 -17.93
C ASP A 612 7.42 23.86 -16.99
N LEU A 613 8.32 22.87 -16.95
CA LEU A 613 8.24 21.78 -15.95
C LEU A 613 8.31 22.32 -14.52
N LYS A 614 9.20 23.26 -14.23
CA LYS A 614 9.30 23.89 -12.89
C LYS A 614 8.04 24.66 -12.51
N LYS A 615 7.40 25.34 -13.48
CA LYS A 615 6.13 26.02 -13.26
C LYS A 615 5.00 25.02 -12.99
N LEU A 616 4.95 23.89 -13.73
CA LEU A 616 3.95 22.86 -13.58
C LEU A 616 4.10 22.10 -12.24
N TYR A 617 5.34 21.83 -11.80
CA TYR A 617 5.65 21.01 -10.63
C TYR A 617 6.51 21.75 -9.60
N PRO A 618 5.97 22.77 -8.94
CA PRO A 618 6.72 23.60 -8.00
C PRO A 618 7.36 22.81 -6.84
N SER A 619 6.74 21.71 -6.44
CA SER A 619 7.26 20.82 -5.39
C SER A 619 8.50 20.02 -5.81
N GLN A 620 8.80 19.91 -7.11
CA GLN A 620 9.87 19.07 -7.64
C GLN A 620 11.04 19.86 -8.27
N VAL A 621 11.09 21.16 -8.07
CA VAL A 621 12.09 22.06 -8.72
C VAL A 621 13.51 21.53 -8.56
N SER A 622 13.93 21.12 -7.39
CA SER A 622 15.29 20.61 -7.14
C SER A 622 15.59 19.32 -7.94
N LYS A 623 14.63 18.44 -8.10
CA LYS A 623 14.75 17.23 -8.92
C LYS A 623 14.81 17.60 -10.41
N ILE A 624 13.97 18.55 -10.84
CA ILE A 624 13.95 19.05 -12.21
C ILE A 624 15.28 19.72 -12.57
N ASP A 625 15.88 20.53 -11.69
CA ASP A 625 17.18 21.14 -11.90
C ASP A 625 18.29 20.09 -12.13
N THR A 626 18.29 19.04 -11.33
CA THR A 626 19.27 17.96 -11.47
C THR A 626 19.15 17.27 -12.82
N ILE A 627 17.92 17.04 -13.26
CA ILE A 627 17.65 16.35 -14.54
C ILE A 627 17.90 17.28 -15.71
N HIS A 628 17.64 18.57 -15.57
CA HIS A 628 17.94 19.60 -16.56
C HIS A 628 19.43 19.59 -16.94
N VAL A 629 20.32 19.61 -15.94
CA VAL A 629 21.77 19.56 -16.19
C VAL A 629 22.15 18.27 -16.94
N ARG A 630 21.64 17.10 -16.44
CA ARG A 630 21.93 15.81 -17.09
C ARG A 630 21.38 15.71 -18.51
N ALA A 631 20.21 16.33 -18.76
CA ALA A 631 19.62 16.36 -20.09
C ALA A 631 20.50 17.12 -21.08
N LYS A 632 21.00 18.29 -20.69
CA LYS A 632 21.93 19.07 -21.53
C LYS A 632 23.22 18.32 -21.83
N GLU A 633 23.82 17.69 -20.82
CA GLU A 633 25.04 16.87 -21.02
C GLU A 633 24.77 15.73 -22.03
N LEU A 634 23.69 14.98 -21.83
CA LEU A 634 23.32 13.86 -22.69
C LEU A 634 23.05 14.30 -24.15
N LEU A 635 22.29 15.39 -24.32
CA LEU A 635 21.93 15.91 -25.62
C LEU A 635 23.17 16.49 -26.32
N SER A 636 24.06 17.19 -25.60
CA SER A 636 25.31 17.70 -26.11
C SER A 636 26.23 16.59 -26.65
N GLU A 637 26.39 15.52 -25.85
CA GLU A 637 27.15 14.35 -26.29
C GLU A 637 26.52 13.67 -27.52
N SER A 638 25.20 13.59 -27.56
CA SER A 638 24.48 12.94 -28.66
C SER A 638 24.56 13.72 -29.95
N LEU A 639 24.43 15.06 -29.88
CA LEU A 639 24.60 15.94 -31.03
C LEU A 639 26.01 15.91 -31.56
N ASN A 640 27.06 15.90 -30.73
CA ASN A 640 28.43 15.72 -31.15
C ASN A 640 28.69 14.40 -31.89
N LEU A 641 28.05 13.31 -31.45
CA LEU A 641 28.10 12.02 -32.16
C LEU A 641 27.39 12.08 -33.51
N PHE A 642 26.21 12.71 -33.55
CA PHE A 642 25.43 12.85 -34.79
C PHE A 642 26.16 13.74 -35.80
N ASP A 643 26.86 14.78 -35.36
CA ASP A 643 27.70 15.58 -36.22
C ASP A 643 28.78 14.74 -36.91
N GLN A 644 29.47 13.86 -36.16
CA GLN A 644 30.45 12.94 -36.75
C GLN A 644 29.83 11.98 -37.77
N ILE A 645 28.60 11.48 -37.50
CA ILE A 645 27.89 10.59 -38.43
C ILE A 645 27.51 11.33 -39.71
N GLU A 646 27.07 12.58 -39.61
CA GLU A 646 26.69 13.39 -40.77
C GLU A 646 27.84 13.65 -41.70
N HIS A 647 29.04 13.94 -41.13
CA HIS A 647 30.24 14.15 -41.92
C HIS A 647 30.80 12.85 -42.55
N ALA A 648 30.40 11.69 -42.07
CA ALA A 648 30.78 10.36 -42.55
C ALA A 648 29.83 9.76 -43.57
N THR A 649 28.74 10.44 -43.93
CA THR A 649 27.71 9.91 -44.85
C THR A 649 27.27 10.93 -45.88
N ASP A 650 26.89 10.43 -47.06
CA ASP A 650 26.27 11.26 -48.13
C ASP A 650 24.72 11.34 -47.96
N TYR A 651 24.19 10.69 -46.93
CA TYR A 651 22.76 10.82 -46.63
C TYR A 651 22.48 12.20 -45.98
N GLU A 652 21.37 12.81 -46.40
CA GLU A 652 20.93 14.11 -45.89
C GLU A 652 19.52 13.94 -45.26
N PRO A 653 19.22 14.56 -44.13
CA PRO A 653 17.88 14.59 -43.58
C PRO A 653 16.87 15.11 -44.60
N MET A 654 15.84 14.31 -44.88
CA MET A 654 14.77 14.66 -45.80
C MET A 654 13.55 15.20 -45.06
N ASP A 655 13.11 14.49 -44.01
CA ASP A 655 11.95 14.85 -43.22
C ASP A 655 12.01 14.24 -41.82
N VAL A 656 11.24 14.83 -40.88
CA VAL A 656 11.14 14.41 -39.49
C VAL A 656 9.70 14.40 -39.02
N GLU A 657 9.36 13.53 -38.06
CA GLU A 657 8.03 13.37 -37.48
C GLU A 657 6.97 13.18 -38.57
N VAL A 658 7.28 12.29 -39.55
CA VAL A 658 6.40 12.05 -40.70
C VAL A 658 5.19 11.23 -40.25
N GLU A 659 3.99 11.79 -40.41
CA GLU A 659 2.76 11.07 -40.08
C GLU A 659 2.62 9.83 -40.98
N PHE A 660 2.51 8.68 -40.33
CA PHE A 660 2.35 7.38 -40.98
C PHE A 660 0.89 6.90 -40.86
N LYS A 661 0.19 6.87 -41.94
CA LYS A 661 -1.18 6.29 -42.07
C LYS A 661 -1.22 5.42 -43.31
N GLN A 662 -1.21 4.12 -43.14
CA GLN A 662 -1.18 3.15 -44.26
C GLN A 662 -2.18 2.04 -44.03
N THR A 663 -2.69 1.48 -45.11
CA THR A 663 -3.58 0.32 -45.09
C THR A 663 -2.88 -0.87 -45.72
N LEU A 664 -2.78 -1.97 -44.99
CA LEU A 664 -2.33 -3.26 -45.47
C LEU A 664 -3.55 -4.07 -45.88
N GLU A 665 -3.67 -4.40 -47.18
CA GLU A 665 -4.69 -5.30 -47.70
C GLU A 665 -4.19 -6.74 -47.56
N LEU A 666 -4.92 -7.57 -46.81
CA LEU A 666 -4.63 -8.98 -46.61
C LEU A 666 -5.41 -9.87 -47.62
N ASP A 667 -6.65 -9.52 -47.84
CA ASP A 667 -7.50 -10.10 -48.89
C ASP A 667 -8.63 -9.10 -49.23
N ALA A 668 -9.57 -9.51 -50.07
CA ALA A 668 -10.67 -8.65 -50.55
C ALA A 668 -11.53 -8.07 -49.41
N ASN A 669 -11.55 -8.70 -48.22
CA ASN A 669 -12.40 -8.32 -47.09
C ASN A 669 -11.63 -8.08 -45.79
N LYS A 670 -10.29 -8.22 -45.76
CA LYS A 670 -9.46 -8.09 -44.60
C LYS A 670 -8.43 -7.00 -44.80
N ARG A 671 -8.51 -5.95 -43.98
CA ARG A 671 -7.58 -4.83 -44.04
C ARG A 671 -7.11 -4.44 -42.64
N VAL A 672 -5.84 -4.06 -42.53
CA VAL A 672 -5.23 -3.54 -41.31
C VAL A 672 -4.84 -2.08 -41.54
N GLN A 673 -5.46 -1.19 -40.79
CA GLN A 673 -5.13 0.23 -40.84
C GLN A 673 -4.10 0.55 -39.74
N LEU A 674 -2.92 0.97 -40.18
CA LEU A 674 -1.74 1.22 -39.41
C LEU A 674 -1.50 2.72 -39.26
N LYS A 675 -1.17 3.17 -38.04
CA LYS A 675 -0.80 4.55 -37.77
C LYS A 675 0.45 4.64 -36.91
N GLY A 676 1.19 5.73 -37.04
CA GLY A 676 2.38 6.04 -36.29
C GLY A 676 3.04 7.34 -36.74
N PHE A 677 4.25 7.54 -36.29
CA PHE A 677 5.11 8.62 -36.74
C PHE A 677 6.48 8.05 -37.00
N ILE A 678 7.14 8.52 -38.08
CA ILE A 678 8.52 8.20 -38.43
C ILE A 678 9.38 9.35 -37.92
N ASP A 679 10.25 9.07 -36.96
CA ASP A 679 11.02 10.12 -36.29
C ASP A 679 11.90 10.91 -37.27
N ARG A 680 12.61 10.20 -38.18
CA ARG A 680 13.48 10.84 -39.18
C ARG A 680 13.61 9.95 -40.43
N VAL A 681 13.67 10.60 -41.57
CA VAL A 681 14.00 10.04 -42.87
C VAL A 681 15.16 10.79 -43.49
N ASP A 682 16.21 10.07 -43.86
CA ASP A 682 17.32 10.64 -44.63
C ASP A 682 17.26 10.12 -46.07
N GLN A 683 17.76 10.94 -47.01
CA GLN A 683 17.80 10.58 -48.43
C GLN A 683 19.20 10.64 -49.00
N ARG A 684 19.49 9.81 -50.02
CA ARG A 684 20.65 9.89 -50.92
C ARG A 684 20.23 9.35 -52.28
N ASP A 685 20.30 10.16 -53.30
CA ASP A 685 19.86 9.81 -54.65
C ASP A 685 18.46 9.19 -54.72
N ALA A 686 18.35 7.94 -55.19
CA ALA A 686 17.09 7.18 -55.27
C ALA A 686 16.74 6.46 -53.98
N TYR A 687 17.53 6.60 -52.92
CA TYR A 687 17.41 5.84 -51.70
C TYR A 687 16.98 6.69 -50.52
N VAL A 688 16.24 6.06 -49.57
CA VAL A 688 15.94 6.61 -48.24
C VAL A 688 16.34 5.61 -47.16
N ARG A 689 16.74 6.12 -45.99
CA ARG A 689 16.87 5.35 -44.78
C ARG A 689 15.97 5.91 -43.70
N ILE A 690 15.38 5.01 -42.89
CA ILE A 690 14.45 5.36 -41.83
C ILE A 690 15.16 5.21 -40.47
N ILE A 691 15.07 6.24 -39.63
CA ILE A 691 15.74 6.32 -38.34
C ILE A 691 14.72 6.56 -37.27
N ASP A 692 14.82 5.84 -36.16
CA ASP A 692 13.99 5.97 -34.97
C ASP A 692 14.88 6.19 -33.75
N TYR A 693 14.68 7.32 -33.07
CA TYR A 693 15.48 7.71 -31.90
C TYR A 693 15.09 6.94 -30.66
N LYS A 694 16.06 6.44 -29.90
CA LYS A 694 15.82 5.69 -28.66
C LYS A 694 16.71 6.17 -27.51
N SER A 695 16.10 6.39 -26.36
CA SER A 695 16.81 6.77 -25.12
C SER A 695 17.72 5.67 -24.56
N SER A 696 17.62 4.46 -25.06
CA SER A 696 18.48 3.33 -24.65
C SER A 696 18.86 2.49 -25.86
N SER A 697 19.99 1.78 -25.80
CA SER A 697 20.40 0.86 -26.86
C SER A 697 19.31 -0.20 -27.08
N LYS A 698 18.82 -0.28 -28.31
CA LYS A 698 17.85 -1.28 -28.78
C LYS A 698 18.47 -2.11 -29.88
N THR A 699 18.23 -3.40 -29.87
CA THR A 699 18.64 -4.33 -30.91
C THR A 699 17.45 -4.70 -31.76
N LEU A 700 17.64 -4.76 -33.06
CA LEU A 700 16.67 -5.30 -34.03
C LEU A 700 17.15 -6.69 -34.47
N SER A 701 16.64 -7.75 -33.83
CA SER A 701 17.01 -9.10 -34.17
C SER A 701 15.95 -9.76 -35.08
N ALA A 702 16.35 -10.68 -35.96
CA ALA A 702 15.40 -11.44 -36.76
C ALA A 702 14.36 -12.14 -35.87
N LYS A 703 14.78 -12.73 -34.75
CA LYS A 703 13.88 -13.38 -33.80
C LYS A 703 12.81 -12.42 -33.27
N SER A 704 13.17 -11.19 -32.91
CA SER A 704 12.20 -10.22 -32.38
C SER A 704 11.25 -9.69 -33.44
N VAL A 705 11.66 -9.64 -34.71
CA VAL A 705 10.77 -9.29 -35.83
C VAL A 705 9.83 -10.43 -36.13
N LEU A 706 10.35 -11.66 -36.34
CA LEU A 706 9.57 -12.84 -36.70
C LEU A 706 8.61 -13.29 -35.57
N SER A 707 8.82 -12.85 -34.36
CA SER A 707 7.92 -13.07 -33.23
C SER A 707 6.83 -11.99 -33.08
N GLY A 708 6.89 -10.90 -33.87
CA GLY A 708 5.97 -9.77 -33.76
C GLY A 708 6.28 -8.77 -32.63
N ASN A 709 7.37 -8.93 -31.91
CA ASN A 709 7.73 -8.07 -30.79
C ASN A 709 8.40 -6.76 -31.20
N LYS A 710 8.89 -6.65 -32.45
CA LYS A 710 9.53 -5.47 -33.05
C LYS A 710 9.02 -5.29 -34.48
N LEU A 711 7.96 -4.51 -34.62
CA LEU A 711 7.29 -4.26 -35.90
C LEU A 711 7.49 -2.83 -36.40
N GLN A 712 7.83 -1.86 -35.56
CA GLN A 712 7.80 -0.43 -35.88
C GLN A 712 8.67 -0.11 -37.09
N LEU A 713 9.98 -0.24 -37.03
CA LEU A 713 10.88 0.02 -38.16
C LEU A 713 10.61 -0.88 -39.37
N PRO A 714 10.42 -2.22 -39.22
CA PRO A 714 10.06 -3.08 -40.33
C PRO A 714 8.79 -2.65 -41.08
N THR A 715 7.77 -2.22 -40.35
CA THR A 715 6.51 -1.74 -40.96
C THR A 715 6.71 -0.44 -41.72
N TYR A 716 7.52 0.48 -41.17
CA TYR A 716 7.85 1.73 -41.87
C TYR A 716 8.63 1.45 -43.14
N ALA A 717 9.54 0.48 -43.14
CA ALA A 717 10.24 0.06 -44.35
C ALA A 717 9.27 -0.54 -45.40
N TYR A 718 8.34 -1.39 -44.97
CA TYR A 718 7.37 -2.02 -45.86
C TYR A 718 6.63 -1.02 -46.75
N PHE A 719 6.22 0.10 -46.16
CA PHE A 719 5.50 1.14 -46.86
C PHE A 719 6.39 2.30 -47.37
N GLY A 720 7.65 2.34 -46.99
CA GLY A 720 8.55 3.47 -47.21
C GLY A 720 8.73 3.83 -48.65
N SER A 721 8.89 2.84 -49.53
CA SER A 721 9.02 3.06 -50.96
C SER A 721 7.78 3.74 -51.58
N ASN A 722 6.60 3.39 -51.12
CA ASN A 722 5.34 4.00 -51.58
C ASN A 722 5.14 5.42 -51.03
N ILE A 723 5.60 5.67 -49.78
CA ILE A 723 5.43 6.96 -49.13
C ILE A 723 6.40 7.99 -49.71
N PHE A 724 7.67 7.59 -49.88
CA PHE A 724 8.74 8.53 -50.24
C PHE A 724 9.08 8.52 -51.73
N ASN A 725 8.48 7.61 -52.51
CA ASN A 725 8.79 7.38 -53.95
C ASN A 725 10.29 7.16 -54.20
N LYS A 726 10.94 6.47 -53.28
CA LYS A 726 12.38 6.09 -53.26
C LYS A 726 12.52 4.71 -52.63
N GLU A 727 13.60 4.02 -52.94
CA GLU A 727 13.86 2.71 -52.36
C GLU A 727 14.38 2.83 -50.92
N VAL A 728 13.93 1.95 -50.04
CA VAL A 728 14.40 1.93 -48.65
C VAL A 728 15.70 1.15 -48.58
N SER A 729 16.81 1.83 -48.27
CA SER A 729 18.13 1.25 -48.12
C SER A 729 18.46 0.68 -46.75
N GLY A 730 17.75 1.12 -45.73
CA GLY A 730 17.98 0.65 -44.35
C GLY A 730 17.04 1.27 -43.32
N ILE A 731 16.98 0.61 -42.19
CA ILE A 731 16.17 1.00 -41.02
C ILE A 731 17.00 0.87 -39.73
N TYR A 732 17.08 1.91 -38.92
CA TYR A 732 18.01 1.97 -37.81
C TYR A 732 17.40 2.58 -36.55
N TYR A 733 17.78 2.04 -35.39
CA TYR A 733 17.65 2.69 -34.10
C TYR A 733 18.87 3.55 -33.82
N ALA A 734 18.69 4.84 -33.67
CA ALA A 734 19.71 5.79 -33.22
C ALA A 734 19.59 6.03 -31.72
N SER A 735 20.49 5.45 -30.94
CA SER A 735 20.46 5.56 -29.49
C SER A 735 21.20 6.82 -29.03
N PHE A 736 20.50 7.64 -28.19
CA PHE A 736 21.07 8.85 -27.59
C PHE A 736 21.30 8.75 -26.07
N GLY A 737 20.87 7.67 -25.41
CA GLY A 737 21.01 7.47 -23.96
C GLY A 737 22.42 7.11 -23.52
N GLN A 738 22.76 7.44 -22.28
CA GLN A 738 24.02 7.02 -21.66
C GLN A 738 24.04 5.50 -21.45
N LYS A 739 25.12 4.83 -21.86
CA LYS A 739 25.47 3.52 -21.30
C LYS A 739 26.22 3.74 -20.00
N ASN A 740 25.73 3.17 -18.92
CA ASN A 740 26.29 3.35 -17.56
C ASN A 740 27.69 2.79 -17.35
N THR A 741 28.26 2.06 -18.31
CA THR A 741 29.63 1.56 -18.24
C THR A 741 30.20 1.38 -19.66
N ILE A 742 31.26 2.03 -19.98
CA ILE A 742 32.15 1.62 -21.06
C ILE A 742 32.87 0.38 -20.53
N SER A 743 32.43 -0.79 -20.93
CA SER A 743 33.07 -2.05 -20.58
C SER A 743 34.22 -2.28 -21.55
N ILE A 744 35.38 -1.81 -21.20
CA ILE A 744 36.63 -2.18 -21.91
C ILE A 744 36.85 -3.66 -21.59
N LYS A 745 36.83 -4.53 -22.60
CA LYS A 745 37.15 -5.96 -22.42
C LYS A 745 38.66 -6.09 -22.12
N PRO A 746 39.06 -6.39 -20.89
CA PRO A 746 40.51 -6.45 -20.51
C PRO A 746 41.31 -7.44 -21.33
N SER A 747 40.63 -8.46 -21.88
CA SER A 747 41.27 -9.55 -22.64
C SER A 747 41.81 -9.12 -24.04
N THR A 748 41.19 -8.16 -24.66
CA THR A 748 41.59 -7.67 -25.99
C THR A 748 42.73 -6.65 -25.85
N TYR A 749 42.70 -5.83 -24.82
CA TYR A 749 43.69 -4.81 -24.55
C TYR A 749 45.02 -5.39 -24.01
N ALA A 750 44.92 -6.30 -23.05
CA ALA A 750 46.11 -6.97 -22.49
C ALA A 750 46.87 -7.80 -23.50
N LYS A 751 46.24 -8.24 -24.58
CA LYS A 751 46.90 -9.06 -25.65
C LYS A 751 47.61 -8.25 -26.69
N THR A 752 47.30 -6.96 -26.86
CA THR A 752 47.78 -6.18 -28.00
C THR A 752 48.78 -5.09 -27.65
N LYS A 753 48.78 -4.52 -26.46
CA LYS A 753 49.63 -3.31 -26.19
C LYS A 753 50.37 -3.25 -24.85
N GLY A 754 50.37 -4.28 -24.03
CA GLY A 754 51.05 -4.21 -22.74
C GLY A 754 50.36 -3.22 -21.76
N LEU A 755 50.85 -3.11 -20.52
CA LEU A 755 50.32 -2.25 -19.45
C LEU A 755 50.59 -0.74 -19.71
N THR A 756 50.06 -0.18 -20.76
CA THR A 756 50.04 1.27 -20.98
C THR A 756 48.67 1.87 -20.73
N LEU A 757 48.64 3.06 -20.11
CA LEU A 757 47.45 3.86 -19.89
C LEU A 757 46.68 4.07 -21.20
N PHE A 758 45.34 4.04 -21.12
CA PHE A 758 44.46 4.30 -22.27
C PHE A 758 44.74 5.66 -22.89
N THR A 759 44.73 5.72 -24.21
CA THR A 759 44.80 6.99 -24.93
C THR A 759 43.41 7.56 -25.16
N ASP A 760 43.33 8.88 -25.44
CA ASP A 760 42.02 9.52 -25.74
C ASP A 760 41.39 8.91 -27.02
N ASP A 761 42.17 8.46 -27.97
CA ASP A 761 41.71 7.77 -29.18
C ASP A 761 41.05 6.40 -28.87
N ASP A 762 41.56 5.65 -27.89
CA ASP A 762 40.97 4.37 -27.47
C ASP A 762 39.61 4.59 -26.81
N HIS A 763 39.48 5.63 -26.00
CA HIS A 763 38.20 6.02 -25.40
C HIS A 763 37.18 6.45 -26.44
N GLN A 764 37.59 7.21 -27.44
CA GLN A 764 36.71 7.68 -28.50
C GLN A 764 36.22 6.53 -29.40
N SER A 765 37.09 5.58 -29.70
CA SER A 765 36.72 4.37 -30.46
C SER A 765 35.68 3.53 -29.73
N ASP A 766 35.89 3.23 -28.42
CA ASP A 766 34.98 2.46 -27.62
C ASP A 766 33.63 3.18 -27.41
N TYR A 767 33.66 4.51 -27.31
CA TYR A 767 32.49 5.35 -27.22
C TYR A 767 31.61 5.23 -28.46
N ILE A 768 32.20 5.36 -29.65
CA ILE A 768 31.50 5.24 -30.95
C ILE A 768 30.96 3.81 -31.10
N GLU A 769 31.78 2.77 -30.85
CA GLU A 769 31.34 1.36 -30.94
C GLU A 769 30.14 1.08 -30.03
N SER A 770 30.12 1.68 -28.85
CA SER A 770 28.99 1.50 -27.89
C SER A 770 27.68 2.14 -28.34
N ARG A 771 27.74 3.10 -29.28
CA ARG A 771 26.59 3.90 -29.74
C ARG A 771 26.31 3.76 -31.25
N GLN A 772 26.88 2.75 -31.89
CA GLN A 772 26.56 2.45 -33.28
C GLN A 772 25.04 2.25 -33.45
N TRP A 773 24.51 2.74 -34.54
CA TRP A 773 23.13 2.50 -34.91
C TRP A 773 22.87 1.00 -35.13
N GLU A 774 21.78 0.50 -34.64
CA GLU A 774 21.39 -0.91 -34.77
C GLU A 774 20.14 -1.04 -35.63
N GLY A 775 20.21 -1.90 -36.66
CA GLY A 775 19.09 -2.13 -37.55
C GLY A 775 19.43 -3.05 -38.70
N TYR A 776 18.74 -2.85 -39.81
CA TYR A 776 18.92 -3.63 -41.03
C TYR A 776 19.34 -2.73 -42.19
N THR A 777 20.33 -3.19 -42.97
CA THR A 777 20.66 -2.68 -44.28
C THR A 777 20.12 -3.67 -45.32
N PHE A 778 19.51 -3.20 -46.39
CA PHE A 778 18.96 -4.02 -47.45
C PHE A 778 19.93 -4.23 -48.61
N ASP A 779 19.74 -5.28 -49.42
CA ASP A 779 20.76 -5.84 -50.32
C ASP A 779 21.18 -4.93 -51.50
N ASP A 780 20.40 -3.91 -51.87
CA ASP A 780 20.61 -3.13 -53.09
C ASP A 780 21.38 -1.83 -52.86
N VAL A 781 22.12 -1.71 -51.77
CA VAL A 781 22.82 -0.48 -51.42
C VAL A 781 24.32 -0.64 -51.57
N GLU A 782 24.95 0.21 -52.37
CA GLU A 782 26.41 0.34 -52.38
C GLU A 782 26.95 0.72 -51.02
N ASN A 783 27.74 -0.18 -50.44
CA ASN A 783 28.34 0.02 -49.14
C ASN A 783 29.47 1.04 -49.16
N GLN A 784 29.31 2.08 -48.38
CA GLN A 784 30.39 3.05 -48.18
C GLN A 784 31.19 2.73 -46.94
N ASP A 785 32.52 2.74 -47.06
CA ASP A 785 33.47 2.36 -46.01
C ASP A 785 33.34 3.14 -44.71
N GLU A 786 32.98 4.41 -44.76
CA GLU A 786 32.88 5.27 -43.58
C GLU A 786 31.63 5.02 -42.76
N GLN A 787 30.55 4.56 -43.37
CA GLN A 787 29.33 4.19 -42.63
C GLN A 787 29.52 2.97 -41.71
N ALA A 788 30.46 2.10 -42.06
CA ALA A 788 30.80 0.90 -41.27
C ALA A 788 31.22 1.22 -39.82
N ARG A 789 31.72 2.45 -39.59
CA ARG A 789 32.09 2.88 -38.24
C ARG A 789 30.90 3.17 -37.33
N PHE A 790 29.79 3.62 -37.87
CA PHE A 790 28.64 4.13 -37.11
C PHE A 790 27.42 3.18 -37.15
N ILE A 791 27.41 2.15 -38.00
CA ILE A 791 26.34 1.19 -38.12
C ILE A 791 26.82 -0.19 -37.68
N LYS A 792 26.10 -0.82 -36.78
CA LYS A 792 26.45 -2.16 -36.27
C LYS A 792 26.14 -3.24 -37.31
N GLY A 793 27.07 -4.18 -37.44
CA GLY A 793 26.96 -5.28 -38.41
C GLY A 793 27.80 -5.14 -39.66
N PHE A 794 28.39 -3.98 -39.86
CA PHE A 794 29.42 -3.80 -40.87
C PHE A 794 30.77 -4.33 -40.34
N LYS A 795 31.45 -5.17 -41.10
CA LYS A 795 32.82 -5.65 -40.79
C LYS A 795 33.74 -5.34 -41.92
N ARG A 796 34.85 -4.68 -41.63
CA ARG A 796 35.89 -4.44 -42.59
C ARG A 796 36.86 -5.64 -42.65
N LYS A 797 37.05 -6.22 -43.85
CA LYS A 797 38.04 -7.24 -44.11
C LYS A 797 38.93 -6.74 -45.26
N GLY A 798 40.07 -6.15 -44.94
CA GLY A 798 40.96 -5.48 -45.94
C GLY A 798 40.23 -4.28 -46.56
N ASP A 799 40.19 -4.21 -47.87
CA ASP A 799 39.53 -3.14 -48.64
C ASP A 799 38.06 -3.39 -48.91
N LYS A 800 37.51 -4.50 -48.40
CA LYS A 800 36.06 -4.84 -48.57
C LYS A 800 35.33 -4.68 -47.27
N VAL A 801 34.14 -4.09 -47.30
CA VAL A 801 33.18 -4.02 -46.22
C VAL A 801 32.17 -5.17 -46.41
N GLU A 802 32.12 -6.07 -45.41
CA GLU A 802 31.09 -7.14 -45.37
C GLU A 802 29.94 -6.67 -44.48
N THR A 803 28.71 -6.70 -45.00
CA THR A 803 27.49 -6.35 -44.25
C THR A 803 26.69 -7.60 -44.01
N LYS A 804 25.95 -7.64 -42.91
CA LYS A 804 24.82 -8.52 -42.68
C LYS A 804 23.59 -7.85 -43.31
N THR A 805 23.41 -8.06 -44.59
CA THR A 805 22.20 -7.58 -45.30
C THR A 805 21.01 -8.49 -44.99
N VAL A 806 19.84 -7.90 -44.98
CA VAL A 806 18.54 -8.59 -44.84
C VAL A 806 17.81 -8.49 -46.18
N GLN A 807 17.26 -9.61 -46.64
CA GLN A 807 16.44 -9.59 -47.84
C GLN A 807 15.10 -8.86 -47.56
N PHE A 808 14.89 -7.76 -48.23
CA PHE A 808 13.71 -6.94 -48.06
C PHE A 808 12.40 -7.69 -48.36
N GLU A 809 12.43 -8.58 -49.36
CA GLU A 809 11.24 -9.35 -49.71
C GLU A 809 10.86 -10.39 -48.66
N LEU A 810 11.83 -11.05 -48.00
CA LEU A 810 11.56 -11.91 -46.86
C LEU A 810 10.99 -11.17 -45.67
N LEU A 811 11.47 -9.93 -45.43
CA LEU A 811 10.92 -9.05 -44.38
C LEU A 811 9.46 -8.68 -44.70
N ARG A 812 9.16 -8.34 -45.94
CA ARG A 812 7.80 -8.01 -46.41
C ARG A 812 6.84 -9.18 -46.18
N GLN A 813 7.27 -10.38 -46.58
CA GLN A 813 6.48 -11.60 -46.40
C GLN A 813 6.22 -11.89 -44.92
N ALA A 814 7.24 -11.80 -44.08
CA ALA A 814 7.10 -11.99 -42.63
C ALA A 814 6.10 -11.04 -42.01
N LEU A 815 6.14 -9.75 -42.36
CA LEU A 815 5.19 -8.75 -41.90
C LEU A 815 3.76 -9.03 -42.34
N TYR A 816 3.58 -9.42 -43.61
CA TYR A 816 2.27 -9.78 -44.12
C TYR A 816 1.67 -10.94 -43.30
N GLU A 817 2.44 -12.01 -43.06
CA GLU A 817 2.00 -13.17 -42.28
C GLU A 817 1.67 -12.78 -40.83
N LEU A 818 2.46 -11.93 -40.20
CA LEU A 818 2.21 -11.45 -38.82
C LEU A 818 0.92 -10.62 -38.73
N TYR A 819 0.69 -9.71 -39.64
CA TYR A 819 -0.54 -8.92 -39.64
C TYR A 819 -1.78 -9.74 -40.03
N ALA A 820 -1.65 -10.76 -40.91
CA ALA A 820 -2.71 -11.71 -41.19
C ALA A 820 -3.07 -12.53 -39.94
N GLN A 821 -2.07 -13.06 -39.24
CA GLN A 821 -2.27 -13.76 -37.97
C GLN A 821 -2.93 -12.85 -36.91
N LEU A 822 -2.45 -11.63 -36.74
CA LEU A 822 -3.03 -10.64 -35.81
C LEU A 822 -4.52 -10.41 -36.10
N TYR A 823 -4.87 -10.20 -37.39
CA TYR A 823 -6.24 -10.02 -37.83
C TYR A 823 -7.11 -11.21 -37.45
N ASP A 824 -6.67 -12.43 -37.82
CA ASP A 824 -7.41 -13.65 -37.58
C ASP A 824 -7.56 -13.95 -36.06
N GLU A 825 -6.50 -13.80 -35.28
CA GLU A 825 -6.56 -14.03 -33.83
C GLU A 825 -7.51 -13.05 -33.13
N LEU A 826 -7.48 -11.78 -33.50
CA LEU A 826 -8.40 -10.79 -32.93
C LEU A 826 -9.82 -10.97 -33.40
N SER A 827 -10.05 -11.33 -34.69
CA SER A 827 -11.39 -11.60 -35.20
C SER A 827 -12.06 -12.79 -34.53
N CYS A 828 -11.26 -13.81 -34.11
CA CYS A 828 -11.70 -14.93 -33.31
C CYS A 828 -11.80 -14.67 -31.81
N GLY A 829 -11.51 -13.44 -31.34
CA GLY A 829 -11.62 -13.03 -29.95
C GLY A 829 -10.47 -13.48 -29.06
N ASN A 830 -9.30 -13.80 -29.60
CA ASN A 830 -8.15 -14.22 -28.78
C ASN A 830 -7.63 -13.07 -27.91
N ILE A 831 -7.85 -13.19 -26.60
CA ILE A 831 -7.32 -12.32 -25.54
C ILE A 831 -6.63 -13.14 -24.45
N ALA A 832 -5.99 -14.26 -24.82
CA ALA A 832 -5.37 -15.17 -23.88
C ALA A 832 -4.32 -14.48 -22.99
N LYS A 833 -4.21 -14.94 -21.76
CA LYS A 833 -3.12 -14.54 -20.83
C LYS A 833 -1.82 -15.26 -21.23
N ASP A 834 -1.41 -15.10 -22.47
CA ASP A 834 -0.27 -15.77 -23.08
C ASP A 834 0.87 -14.77 -23.29
N CYS A 835 1.64 -14.53 -22.21
CA CYS A 835 2.71 -13.54 -22.20
C CYS A 835 4.08 -14.14 -22.57
N VAL A 836 4.91 -13.36 -23.26
CA VAL A 836 6.32 -13.70 -23.48
C VAL A 836 7.17 -13.31 -22.27
N GLU A 837 8.33 -13.95 -22.11
CA GLU A 837 9.30 -13.63 -21.06
C GLU A 837 9.59 -12.11 -21.01
N GLY A 838 9.62 -11.54 -19.81
CA GLY A 838 9.81 -10.12 -19.58
C GLY A 838 8.58 -9.23 -19.79
N ALA A 839 7.52 -9.70 -20.48
CA ALA A 839 6.34 -8.87 -20.75
C ALA A 839 5.59 -8.45 -19.47
N CYS A 840 5.64 -9.29 -18.43
CA CYS A 840 4.98 -9.00 -17.14
C CYS A 840 5.81 -8.11 -16.22
N GLU A 841 7.11 -7.92 -16.45
CA GLU A 841 7.99 -7.19 -15.54
C GLU A 841 7.53 -5.75 -15.31
N TYR A 842 7.16 -5.05 -16.37
CA TYR A 842 6.69 -3.66 -16.35
C TYR A 842 5.23 -3.52 -16.78
N CYS A 843 4.41 -4.58 -16.59
CA CYS A 843 3.02 -4.55 -16.99
C CYS A 843 2.17 -3.77 -15.99
N ASP A 844 1.49 -2.74 -16.45
CA ASP A 844 0.60 -1.89 -15.64
C ASP A 844 -0.65 -2.63 -15.10
N TYR A 845 -0.96 -3.80 -15.66
CA TYR A 845 -2.19 -4.55 -15.37
C TYR A 845 -2.00 -5.77 -14.48
N LYS A 846 -0.86 -5.91 -13.80
CA LYS A 846 -0.57 -7.07 -12.93
C LYS A 846 -1.67 -7.34 -11.90
N ALA A 847 -2.15 -6.29 -11.26
CA ALA A 847 -3.18 -6.39 -10.22
C ALA A 847 -4.51 -6.94 -10.76
N ILE A 848 -4.89 -6.58 -11.98
CA ILE A 848 -6.11 -7.06 -12.64
C ILE A 848 -5.89 -8.46 -13.23
N CYS A 849 -4.75 -8.65 -13.88
CA CYS A 849 -4.45 -9.88 -14.62
C CYS A 849 -4.25 -11.07 -13.68
N GLN A 850 -3.52 -10.89 -12.59
CA GLN A 850 -3.18 -11.92 -11.59
C GLN A 850 -2.64 -13.23 -12.20
N PHE A 851 -1.95 -13.12 -13.35
CA PHE A 851 -1.39 -14.28 -14.04
C PHE A 851 -0.33 -14.98 -13.18
N LYS A 852 -0.52 -16.26 -12.91
CA LYS A 852 0.39 -17.11 -12.13
C LYS A 852 1.08 -18.19 -12.96
N GLY A 853 0.85 -18.20 -14.27
CA GLY A 853 1.47 -19.17 -15.19
C GLY A 853 2.92 -18.79 -15.55
N GLU A 854 3.59 -19.68 -16.27
CA GLU A 854 4.91 -19.42 -16.81
C GLU A 854 4.82 -18.61 -18.11
N ALA A 855 5.67 -17.57 -18.23
CA ALA A 855 5.81 -16.83 -19.46
C ALA A 855 6.49 -17.70 -20.54
N LYS A 856 6.05 -17.57 -21.77
CA LYS A 856 6.59 -18.33 -22.89
C LYS A 856 7.84 -17.67 -23.48
N LYS A 857 8.77 -18.46 -23.93
CA LYS A 857 9.89 -17.93 -24.71
C LYS A 857 9.37 -17.34 -26.02
N GLU A 858 10.05 -16.30 -26.47
CA GLU A 858 9.84 -15.69 -27.77
C GLU A 858 9.97 -16.74 -28.89
N ARG A 859 8.95 -16.88 -29.73
CA ARG A 859 8.91 -17.88 -30.82
C ARG A 859 8.64 -17.24 -32.18
N ASN A 860 9.18 -17.83 -33.25
CA ASN A 860 8.85 -17.45 -34.60
C ASN A 860 7.35 -17.72 -34.85
N ARG A 861 6.65 -16.73 -35.40
CA ARG A 861 5.22 -16.80 -35.73
C ARG A 861 4.95 -16.82 -37.26
N THR A 862 6.01 -16.85 -38.04
CA THR A 862 5.93 -16.81 -39.52
C THR A 862 6.49 -18.09 -40.14
N SER A 863 6.25 -18.27 -41.44
CA SER A 863 6.87 -19.35 -42.23
C SER A 863 8.35 -19.09 -42.52
N ILE A 864 8.81 -17.86 -42.31
CA ILE A 864 10.18 -17.45 -42.62
C ILE A 864 11.12 -17.86 -41.47
N VAL A 865 12.10 -18.70 -41.78
CA VAL A 865 13.07 -19.21 -40.79
C VAL A 865 14.19 -18.20 -40.55
N SER A 866 14.66 -17.50 -41.56
CA SER A 866 15.73 -16.49 -41.49
C SER A 866 15.45 -15.35 -42.47
N LEU A 867 15.89 -14.17 -42.11
CA LEU A 867 15.83 -12.97 -42.95
C LEU A 867 17.05 -12.81 -43.88
N ASN A 868 18.04 -13.70 -43.82
CA ASN A 868 19.27 -13.64 -44.60
C ASN A 868 19.28 -14.74 -45.69
N GLU A 869 19.89 -14.45 -46.86
CA GLU A 869 20.21 -15.46 -47.84
C GLU A 869 21.12 -16.54 -47.28
N GLY A 870 20.91 -17.77 -47.49
CA GLY A 870 21.82 -18.86 -47.14
C GLY A 870 21.37 -19.74 -45.96
N ALA A 871 20.51 -19.27 -45.07
CA ALA A 871 20.01 -20.11 -43.97
C ALA A 871 18.76 -20.91 -44.30
N GLN A 872 18.11 -20.65 -45.45
CA GLN A 872 16.96 -21.43 -45.90
C GLN A 872 17.35 -22.80 -46.52
N ASN A 873 18.57 -22.89 -47.04
CA ASN A 873 19.03 -24.14 -47.69
C ASN A 873 19.57 -25.21 -46.71
N GLU A 874 19.82 -24.86 -45.45
CA GLU A 874 20.25 -25.83 -44.42
C GLU A 874 19.10 -26.50 -43.67
N ALA A 875 17.87 -25.99 -43.80
CA ALA A 875 16.69 -26.57 -43.15
C ALA A 875 15.96 -27.65 -44.00
N GLU A 876 16.35 -27.80 -45.30
CA GLU A 876 15.84 -28.82 -46.19
C GLU A 876 16.83 -29.97 -46.45
N SER A 877 18.00 -29.96 -45.86
CA SER A 877 18.97 -31.06 -45.84
C SER A 877 19.14 -31.65 -44.42
#